data_e5118159ae67dd40bf1002a4effc74cd
#
_entry.id   e5118159ae67dd40bf1002a4effc74cd
#
_cell.length_a   1.000
_cell.length_b   1.000
_cell.length_c   1.000
_cell.angle_alpha   90.00
_cell.angle_beta   90.00
_cell.angle_gamma   90.00
#
_symmetry.space_group_name_H-M   'P 1'
#
loop_
_entity.id
_entity.type
_entity.pdbx_description
1 polymer ?
#
loop_
_entity_poly.entity_id
_entity_poly.type
_entity_poly.pdbx_seq_one_letter_code
_entity_poly.pdbx_strand_id
1 'polypeptide(L)'
;MKNLFQTSLCMAAILMPFSLLSQDSDGIEDVIVTATKTEANAQDVPMVVEVLSAAQIEDMNITTARGIDSALPSLIVNYNVHPFNASMRIRGIGTSQSDASLESDVALVVDGVYLNKTGLGLNDLIDIERIEVLQGPQGTLYGKNANAGVINITTKSPIIGDDDGYIEIESGDYGQQRFTGGFSKTLTDIAAMRFSFNKNESDGWMSNAADGTKANSANDETYSLKFYLNPTDKTSIVFTHTDLTKDANCCAADSPANQGTILAGAQANNRTLAPLGITDDYIFSANNAPKFNLDTKLTSLRIDSERENGTFTIILAENEFDMAKVVDADFSGVDLINSARDQEGSASSQEIRFASNMIGSWEYILGFYNYESDLREFGNNSVSIGDDWTTTTTAVLNGFNAQFGTTLTQLATLQANGGTLTASQAATLTQLTSQKTALTGLTMLARPGDRIEQDMTWNGSMLALFGTATNHLSDTLRLNLGVRYSDEDKDADLFAQTYLVGSMPAPPSLAAMIPNVNAGDLIPRQLTAAQWPINGFLNNVDDTFSRNVTSTTYSLSLQKDIQEDVMLYASLATGFKSGGFNATGESPSEGFFREYEDEESTNFEIGIKSRINNGKTQINATVFDMETEKLQGVKQLELGTVVYNSSIPAKRLGVDLNVITKISPNLVANFGYMHLDDDEADISTNAAIRLTPAMAYNVGFSHFLSLGNGKVHTRADYSYDDDMEVTSNYSTDPALAELPSSFKEPRDRENLNVKIAWSNDNLEVAYWVKNATDHFHERLVTKPNTLVGQNFAVFAMAPKTQGFSIKYNF
;
A
#
# COMPACT_ATOMS: atom_id res chain seq x y z
N MET A 1 34.04 3.39 -5.15
CA MET A 1 35.05 3.97 -4.24
C MET A 1 35.49 5.40 -4.63
N LYS A 2 34.65 6.20 -5.30
CA LYS A 2 35.00 7.61 -5.64
C LYS A 2 33.98 8.64 -5.13
N ASN A 3 32.81 8.21 -4.60
CA ASN A 3 31.77 9.12 -4.11
C ASN A 3 31.67 9.22 -2.56
N LEU A 4 32.59 8.57 -1.82
CA LEU A 4 32.58 8.62 -0.35
C LEU A 4 33.24 9.89 0.25
N PHE A 5 33.71 10.84 -0.56
CA PHE A 5 34.50 11.97 -0.06
C PHE A 5 33.80 13.35 -0.14
N GLN A 6 32.58 13.44 -0.67
CA GLN A 6 31.87 14.73 -0.74
C GLN A 6 30.80 14.98 0.29
N THR A 7 30.37 13.95 1.05
CA THR A 7 29.42 14.09 2.15
C THR A 7 30.05 14.39 3.52
N SER A 8 31.37 14.48 3.61
CA SER A 8 32.08 14.64 4.88
C SER A 8 32.18 16.08 5.42
N LEU A 9 31.57 17.08 4.79
CA LEU A 9 31.82 18.47 5.15
C LEU A 9 30.69 19.17 5.93
N CYS A 10 29.55 18.50 6.17
CA CYS A 10 28.46 19.07 7.00
C CYS A 10 28.42 18.58 8.46
N MET A 11 29.27 17.60 8.84
CA MET A 11 29.25 17.01 10.19
C MET A 11 30.20 17.69 11.21
N ALA A 12 30.90 18.73 10.85
CA ALA A 12 31.98 19.30 11.70
C ALA A 12 31.58 20.49 12.59
N ALA A 13 30.31 20.87 12.65
CA ALA A 13 29.90 22.13 13.32
C ALA A 13 29.18 21.98 14.69
N ILE A 14 29.07 20.78 15.27
CA ILE A 14 28.35 20.58 16.54
C ILE A 14 29.26 19.87 17.57
N LEU A 15 30.43 20.43 17.85
CA LEU A 15 31.23 20.03 19.01
C LEU A 15 31.50 21.25 19.86
N MET A 16 30.55 21.63 20.69
CA MET A 16 30.82 22.51 21.83
C MET A 16 30.57 21.74 23.13
N PRO A 17 31.46 21.79 24.11
CA PRO A 17 31.29 21.10 25.37
C PRO A 17 30.35 21.91 26.28
N PHE A 18 29.24 21.31 26.71
CA PHE A 18 28.39 21.84 27.76
C PHE A 18 28.25 20.88 28.92
N SER A 19 28.43 21.45 30.12
CA SER A 19 28.39 20.79 31.41
C SER A 19 26.95 20.55 31.88
N LEU A 20 26.69 19.31 32.22
CA LEU A 20 25.80 18.70 33.23
C LEU A 20 24.71 19.54 33.87
N LEU A 21 23.46 19.16 33.71
CA LEU A 21 22.49 18.96 34.80
C LEU A 21 21.59 17.78 34.42
N SER A 22 21.60 16.79 35.28
CA SER A 22 21.02 15.45 35.11
C SER A 22 19.64 15.38 35.74
N GLN A 23 18.73 14.63 35.04
CA GLN A 23 17.75 13.82 35.75
C GLN A 23 17.57 12.54 34.96
N ASP A 24 17.84 11.42 35.60
CA ASP A 24 18.17 10.12 34.99
C ASP A 24 17.04 9.12 35.09
N SER A 25 16.67 8.56 33.92
CA SER A 25 16.70 7.12 33.79
C SER A 25 17.92 6.76 32.94
N ASP A 26 18.84 6.00 33.46
CA ASP A 26 20.19 5.83 32.89
C ASP A 26 20.20 4.94 31.63
N GLY A 27 19.06 4.29 31.24
CA GLY A 27 18.92 3.35 30.12
C GLY A 27 17.89 3.78 29.05
N ILE A 28 17.75 2.93 28.03
CA ILE A 28 16.64 2.97 27.06
C ILE A 28 15.41 2.40 27.76
N GLU A 29 14.28 3.08 27.62
CA GLU A 29 13.00 2.67 28.21
C GLU A 29 12.54 1.30 27.69
N ASP A 30 11.87 0.53 28.56
CA ASP A 30 11.20 -0.70 28.16
C ASP A 30 10.02 -0.41 27.27
N VAL A 31 9.97 -1.07 26.11
CA VAL A 31 8.86 -0.92 25.18
C VAL A 31 7.92 -2.11 25.36
N ILE A 32 6.71 -1.84 25.86
CA ILE A 32 5.67 -2.84 25.99
C ILE A 32 4.93 -2.98 24.65
N VAL A 33 4.79 -4.20 24.19
CA VAL A 33 4.08 -4.57 22.96
C VAL A 33 2.88 -5.45 23.30
N THR A 34 1.88 -5.39 22.45
CA THR A 34 0.68 -6.24 22.53
C THR A 34 0.56 -7.17 21.33
N ALA A 35 1.60 -7.22 20.53
CA ALA A 35 1.71 -8.01 19.31
C ALA A 35 1.48 -9.52 19.52
N THR A 36 1.75 -10.03 20.72
CA THR A 36 1.52 -11.44 21.08
C THR A 36 0.12 -11.67 21.68
N LYS A 37 -0.81 -10.72 21.53
CA LYS A 37 -2.16 -10.72 22.14
C LYS A 37 -2.16 -10.62 23.68
N THR A 38 -0.99 -10.45 24.28
CA THR A 38 -0.75 -10.15 25.69
C THR A 38 0.32 -9.07 25.78
N GLU A 39 0.35 -8.32 26.89
CA GLU A 39 1.42 -7.37 27.14
C GLU A 39 2.73 -8.10 27.39
N ALA A 40 3.78 -7.72 26.67
CA ALA A 40 5.12 -8.27 26.83
C ALA A 40 6.16 -7.18 26.56
N ASN A 41 7.37 -7.30 27.15
CA ASN A 41 8.47 -6.46 26.75
C ASN A 41 8.93 -6.87 25.35
N ALA A 42 9.13 -5.93 24.44
CA ALA A 42 9.58 -6.18 23.08
C ALA A 42 10.91 -6.98 23.03
N GLN A 43 11.74 -6.87 24.07
CA GLN A 43 13.00 -7.63 24.17
C GLN A 43 12.79 -9.09 24.54
N ASP A 44 11.61 -9.45 25.11
CA ASP A 44 11.30 -10.82 25.53
C ASP A 44 10.52 -11.62 24.48
N VAL A 45 10.15 -10.99 23.35
CA VAL A 45 9.39 -11.63 22.28
C VAL A 45 10.34 -12.30 21.26
N PRO A 46 10.17 -13.61 20.93
CA PRO A 46 11.09 -14.35 20.06
C PRO A 46 10.80 -14.18 18.57
N MET A 47 10.69 -12.96 18.15
CA MET A 47 10.51 -12.53 16.75
C MET A 47 10.95 -11.07 16.59
N VAL A 48 11.12 -10.62 15.37
CA VAL A 48 11.37 -9.21 15.10
C VAL A 48 10.09 -8.41 15.30
N VAL A 49 10.11 -7.49 16.26
CA VAL A 49 9.06 -6.50 16.50
C VAL A 49 9.71 -5.13 16.54
N GLU A 50 9.38 -4.28 15.60
CA GLU A 50 9.78 -2.89 15.58
C GLU A 50 8.65 -2.03 16.12
N VAL A 51 8.97 -1.05 16.95
CA VAL A 51 7.96 -0.23 17.62
C VAL A 51 8.29 1.23 17.44
N LEU A 52 7.30 1.99 16.99
CA LEU A 52 7.30 3.44 17.00
C LEU A 52 6.41 3.92 18.15
N SER A 53 7.00 4.50 19.17
CA SER A 53 6.26 5.10 20.29
C SER A 53 5.58 6.41 19.88
N ALA A 54 4.61 6.87 20.68
CA ALA A 54 3.95 8.16 20.48
C ALA A 54 4.96 9.32 20.31
N ALA A 55 6.00 9.32 21.14
CA ALA A 55 7.05 10.33 21.08
C ALA A 55 7.83 10.27 19.75
N GLN A 56 8.20 9.08 19.29
CA GLN A 56 8.90 8.93 18.01
C GLN A 56 8.01 9.33 16.82
N ILE A 57 6.73 8.96 16.84
CA ILE A 57 5.75 9.35 15.80
C ILE A 57 5.64 10.87 15.72
N GLU A 58 5.57 11.54 16.88
CA GLU A 58 5.51 13.00 16.97
C GLU A 58 6.82 13.66 16.55
N ASP A 59 7.96 13.16 17.05
CA ASP A 59 9.28 13.69 16.74
C ASP A 59 9.64 13.61 15.26
N MET A 60 9.26 12.52 14.61
CA MET A 60 9.47 12.28 13.18
C MET A 60 8.38 12.93 12.30
N ASN A 61 7.36 13.55 12.92
CA ASN A 61 6.18 14.10 12.25
C ASN A 61 5.50 13.08 11.31
N ILE A 62 5.30 11.85 11.81
CA ILE A 62 4.62 10.77 11.09
C ILE A 62 3.11 10.98 11.19
N THR A 63 2.47 11.30 10.09
CA THR A 63 1.03 11.60 10.02
C THR A 63 0.25 10.64 9.12
N THR A 64 0.97 9.86 8.31
CA THR A 64 0.40 8.85 7.39
C THR A 64 1.33 7.65 7.32
N ALA A 65 0.87 6.58 6.71
CA ALA A 65 1.66 5.36 6.51
C ALA A 65 3.00 5.59 5.79
N ARG A 66 3.10 6.60 4.94
CA ARG A 66 4.37 6.96 4.27
C ARG A 66 5.46 7.41 5.25
N GLY A 67 5.08 7.99 6.38
CA GLY A 67 6.06 8.32 7.41
C GLY A 67 6.58 7.09 8.13
N ILE A 68 5.81 6.01 8.16
CA ILE A 68 6.22 4.76 8.81
C ILE A 68 7.34 4.08 8.01
N ASP A 69 7.25 4.03 6.67
CA ASP A 69 8.25 3.36 5.84
C ASP A 69 9.63 4.03 5.92
N SER A 70 9.70 5.34 6.04
CA SER A 70 10.97 6.04 6.23
C SER A 70 11.62 5.81 7.60
N ALA A 71 10.84 5.37 8.58
CA ALA A 71 11.30 5.04 9.92
C ALA A 71 11.76 3.58 10.05
N LEU A 72 11.23 2.67 9.23
CA LEU A 72 11.40 1.22 9.35
C LEU A 72 11.87 0.62 8.01
N PRO A 73 13.17 0.29 7.86
CA PRO A 73 13.72 -0.18 6.58
C PRO A 73 13.13 -1.50 6.08
N SER A 74 12.57 -2.32 6.97
CA SER A 74 11.93 -3.59 6.63
C SER A 74 10.53 -3.44 6.02
N LEU A 75 9.91 -2.27 6.16
CA LEU A 75 8.56 -1.98 5.70
C LEU A 75 8.59 -1.03 4.50
N ILE A 76 7.90 -1.40 3.44
CA ILE A 76 7.67 -0.54 2.28
C ILE A 76 6.18 -0.30 2.13
N VAL A 77 5.79 0.98 2.02
CA VAL A 77 4.40 1.39 1.79
C VAL A 77 4.31 2.14 0.46
N ASN A 78 3.72 1.51 -0.52
CA ASN A 78 3.46 2.11 -1.82
C ASN A 78 1.95 2.34 -2.01
N TYR A 79 1.57 3.57 -2.26
CA TYR A 79 0.24 3.86 -2.78
C TYR A 79 0.28 3.70 -4.30
N ASN A 80 -0.47 2.76 -4.84
CA ASN A 80 -0.57 2.57 -6.28
C ASN A 80 -1.28 3.78 -6.93
N VAL A 81 -2.49 3.60 -7.41
CA VAL A 81 -3.26 4.68 -8.06
C VAL A 81 -3.99 5.56 -7.04
N HIS A 82 -4.25 5.07 -5.84
CA HIS A 82 -4.94 5.82 -4.77
C HIS A 82 -4.61 5.28 -3.37
N PRO A 83 -4.74 6.11 -2.31
CA PRO A 83 -4.29 5.76 -0.96
C PRO A 83 -5.11 4.66 -0.28
N PHE A 84 -6.32 4.36 -0.74
CA PHE A 84 -7.16 3.33 -0.16
C PHE A 84 -6.56 1.92 -0.30
N ASN A 85 -5.89 1.64 -1.42
CA ASN A 85 -5.23 0.38 -1.69
C ASN A 85 -3.71 0.55 -1.58
N ALA A 86 -3.22 0.90 -0.39
CA ALA A 86 -1.79 0.92 -0.14
C ALA A 86 -1.22 -0.51 -0.21
N SER A 87 -0.19 -0.68 -1.01
CA SER A 87 0.58 -1.91 -1.06
C SER A 87 1.62 -1.89 0.05
N MET A 88 1.57 -2.85 0.94
CA MET A 88 2.53 -3.00 2.02
C MET A 88 3.39 -4.24 1.79
N ARG A 89 4.69 -4.11 2.08
CA ARG A 89 5.65 -5.21 2.00
C ARG A 89 6.51 -5.24 3.25
N ILE A 90 6.73 -6.43 3.76
CA ILE A 90 7.68 -6.70 4.84
C ILE A 90 8.63 -7.78 4.34
N ARG A 91 9.94 -7.56 4.47
CA ARG A 91 10.98 -8.48 3.97
C ARG A 91 10.83 -8.82 2.48
N GLY A 92 10.33 -7.87 1.70
CA GLY A 92 10.13 -8.04 0.27
C GLY A 92 8.91 -8.86 -0.15
N ILE A 93 8.14 -9.39 0.78
CA ILE A 93 6.87 -10.05 0.49
C ILE A 93 5.70 -9.09 0.73
N GLY A 94 4.79 -9.04 -0.21
CA GLY A 94 3.62 -8.16 -0.12
C GLY A 94 2.81 -8.13 -1.40
N THR A 95 1.64 -7.53 -1.31
CA THR A 95 0.63 -7.52 -2.36
C THR A 95 0.57 -6.17 -3.06
N SER A 96 0.49 -6.17 -4.37
CA SER A 96 0.14 -4.98 -5.16
C SER A 96 -1.39 -4.91 -5.27
N GLN A 97 -2.04 -4.12 -4.42
CA GLN A 97 -3.51 -4.04 -4.33
C GLN A 97 -4.12 -3.21 -5.47
N SER A 98 -4.03 -3.68 -6.70
CA SER A 98 -4.65 -3.04 -7.87
C SER A 98 -6.02 -3.63 -8.23
N ASP A 99 -6.40 -4.76 -7.64
CA ASP A 99 -7.69 -5.42 -7.80
C ASP A 99 -8.50 -5.36 -6.50
N ALA A 100 -9.82 -5.14 -6.62
CA ALA A 100 -10.69 -5.00 -5.46
C ALA A 100 -10.79 -6.29 -4.62
N SER A 101 -10.72 -7.45 -5.28
CA SER A 101 -10.82 -8.76 -4.63
C SER A 101 -9.55 -9.19 -3.90
N LEU A 102 -8.40 -8.57 -4.22
CA LEU A 102 -7.11 -8.99 -3.70
C LEU A 102 -6.89 -8.50 -2.26
N GLU A 103 -6.51 -9.41 -1.39
CA GLU A 103 -6.21 -9.13 0.01
C GLU A 103 -4.72 -8.81 0.21
N SER A 104 -4.36 -8.20 1.35
CA SER A 104 -2.97 -7.82 1.68
C SER A 104 -2.20 -9.00 2.27
N ASP A 105 -0.89 -9.08 2.06
CA ASP A 105 0.02 -10.00 2.77
C ASP A 105 0.43 -9.50 4.14
N VAL A 106 0.24 -8.23 4.40
CA VAL A 106 0.50 -7.60 5.69
C VAL A 106 -0.83 -7.27 6.32
N ALA A 107 -1.13 -7.88 7.46
CA ALA A 107 -2.36 -7.59 8.19
C ALA A 107 -2.28 -6.22 8.85
N LEU A 108 -3.33 -5.43 8.70
CA LEU A 108 -3.49 -4.17 9.41
C LEU A 108 -4.47 -4.35 10.56
N VAL A 109 -4.05 -3.99 11.76
CA VAL A 109 -4.85 -4.10 12.97
C VAL A 109 -4.85 -2.75 13.70
N VAL A 110 -6.03 -2.26 14.08
CA VAL A 110 -6.19 -1.02 14.86
C VAL A 110 -6.99 -1.34 16.13
N ASP A 111 -6.40 -1.07 17.29
CA ASP A 111 -6.99 -1.35 18.61
C ASP A 111 -7.49 -2.82 18.76
N GLY A 112 -6.79 -3.76 18.12
CA GLY A 112 -7.12 -5.18 18.10
C GLY A 112 -8.12 -5.62 17.02
N VAL A 113 -8.61 -4.72 16.18
CA VAL A 113 -9.54 -4.98 15.08
C VAL A 113 -8.78 -5.13 13.77
N TYR A 114 -8.94 -6.28 13.10
CA TYR A 114 -8.40 -6.49 11.76
C TYR A 114 -9.17 -5.65 10.71
N LEU A 115 -8.45 -4.96 9.84
CA LEU A 115 -9.01 -4.17 8.75
C LEU A 115 -8.71 -4.84 7.40
N ASN A 116 -9.75 -5.13 6.63
CA ASN A 116 -9.64 -5.83 5.35
C ASN A 116 -9.09 -4.98 4.20
N LYS A 117 -9.04 -3.67 4.36
CA LYS A 117 -8.41 -2.72 3.43
C LYS A 117 -7.42 -1.84 4.17
N THR A 118 -6.23 -1.70 3.59
CA THR A 118 -5.13 -0.95 4.21
C THR A 118 -5.43 0.52 4.39
N GLY A 119 -6.22 1.09 3.48
CA GLY A 119 -6.63 2.49 3.57
C GLY A 119 -7.59 2.83 4.71
N LEU A 120 -8.20 1.84 5.37
CA LEU A 120 -9.10 2.09 6.49
C LEU A 120 -8.39 2.60 7.75
N GLY A 121 -7.12 2.28 7.95
CA GLY A 121 -6.38 2.64 9.16
C GLY A 121 -5.07 3.38 8.94
N LEU A 122 -4.65 3.62 7.68
CA LEU A 122 -3.34 4.20 7.37
C LEU A 122 -3.39 5.57 6.70
N ASN A 123 -4.58 6.06 6.35
CA ASN A 123 -4.72 7.34 5.66
C ASN A 123 -4.53 8.55 6.57
N ASP A 124 -4.84 8.43 7.85
CA ASP A 124 -4.67 9.48 8.84
C ASP A 124 -4.35 8.87 10.20
N LEU A 125 -3.14 9.13 10.70
CA LEU A 125 -2.65 8.61 11.97
C LEU A 125 -2.83 9.67 13.06
N ILE A 126 -3.97 9.65 13.72
CA ILE A 126 -4.28 10.58 14.80
C ILE A 126 -4.22 9.88 16.15
N ASP A 127 -3.73 10.63 17.14
CA ASP A 127 -3.78 10.25 18.56
C ASP A 127 -3.22 8.84 18.83
N ILE A 128 -2.15 8.50 18.11
CA ILE A 128 -1.51 7.20 18.19
C ILE A 128 -0.70 7.08 19.47
N GLU A 129 -0.85 5.97 20.17
CA GLU A 129 -0.02 5.59 21.31
C GLU A 129 1.25 4.89 20.87
N ARG A 130 1.12 3.93 19.91
CA ARG A 130 2.26 3.24 19.31
C ARG A 130 1.84 2.51 18.03
N ILE A 131 2.83 2.23 17.20
CA ILE A 131 2.72 1.35 16.03
C ILE A 131 3.74 0.23 16.22
N GLU A 132 3.27 -1.01 16.17
CA GLU A 132 4.08 -2.22 16.25
C GLU A 132 4.11 -2.89 14.88
N VAL A 133 5.29 -3.17 14.33
CA VAL A 133 5.46 -3.90 13.08
C VAL A 133 6.10 -5.25 13.38
N LEU A 134 5.33 -6.31 13.19
CA LEU A 134 5.75 -7.69 13.36
C LEU A 134 6.20 -8.21 12.01
N GLN A 135 7.41 -8.66 11.93
CA GLN A 135 7.98 -9.16 10.69
C GLN A 135 7.90 -10.69 10.60
N GLY A 136 7.67 -11.17 9.38
CA GLY A 136 7.46 -12.59 9.10
C GLY A 136 6.03 -13.08 9.41
N PRO A 137 5.69 -14.32 9.03
CA PRO A 137 4.33 -14.83 9.14
C PRO A 137 3.80 -14.86 10.57
N GLN A 138 2.55 -14.38 10.75
CA GLN A 138 1.84 -14.31 12.03
C GLN A 138 0.50 -15.05 11.98
N GLY A 139 0.43 -16.10 11.16
CA GLY A 139 -0.81 -16.82 10.89
C GLY A 139 -1.46 -17.45 12.13
N THR A 140 -0.72 -17.80 13.17
CA THR A 140 -1.26 -18.42 14.40
C THR A 140 -2.11 -17.46 15.24
N LEU A 141 -1.67 -16.22 15.44
CA LEU A 141 -2.36 -15.25 16.30
C LEU A 141 -3.28 -14.30 15.53
N TYR A 142 -2.89 -13.94 14.32
CA TYR A 142 -3.62 -12.97 13.50
C TYR A 142 -4.43 -13.61 12.38
N GLY A 143 -4.10 -14.85 11.99
CA GLY A 143 -4.85 -15.61 10.99
C GLY A 143 -4.47 -15.26 9.56
N LYS A 144 -5.48 -15.19 8.69
CA LYS A 144 -5.27 -14.89 7.28
C LYS A 144 -4.65 -13.51 7.08
N ASN A 145 -3.96 -13.34 5.95
CA ASN A 145 -3.41 -12.05 5.53
C ASN A 145 -2.28 -11.49 6.41
N ALA A 146 -1.81 -12.28 7.37
CA ALA A 146 -0.60 -12.04 8.14
C ALA A 146 0.55 -12.91 7.60
N ASN A 147 0.69 -12.96 6.29
CA ASN A 147 1.59 -13.84 5.56
C ASN A 147 3.03 -13.31 5.55
N ALA A 148 3.18 -11.99 5.40
CA ALA A 148 4.47 -11.31 5.48
C ALA A 148 4.71 -10.63 6.83
N GLY A 149 3.63 -10.29 7.54
CA GLY A 149 3.72 -9.63 8.84
C GLY A 149 2.43 -8.94 9.27
N VAL A 150 2.52 -8.12 10.32
CA VAL A 150 1.40 -7.36 10.88
C VAL A 150 1.84 -5.94 11.20
N ILE A 151 1.01 -4.96 10.88
CA ILE A 151 1.07 -3.61 11.43
C ILE A 151 -0.05 -3.48 12.45
N ASN A 152 0.32 -3.36 13.72
CA ASN A 152 -0.61 -3.22 14.84
C ASN A 152 -0.54 -1.80 15.40
N ILE A 153 -1.61 -1.05 15.25
CA ILE A 153 -1.75 0.34 15.68
C ILE A 153 -2.58 0.38 16.97
N THR A 154 -2.04 1.00 17.99
CA THR A 154 -2.78 1.29 19.23
C THR A 154 -2.99 2.78 19.33
N THR A 155 -4.23 3.22 19.49
CA THR A 155 -4.58 4.62 19.70
C THR A 155 -4.72 4.92 21.18
N LYS A 156 -4.45 6.17 21.61
CA LYS A 156 -4.49 6.57 23.02
C LYS A 156 -5.84 6.31 23.64
N SER A 157 -5.82 5.84 24.87
CA SER A 157 -7.02 5.57 25.67
C SER A 157 -7.10 6.55 26.84
N PRO A 158 -8.32 6.94 27.29
CA PRO A 158 -8.47 7.80 28.47
C PRO A 158 -8.12 7.03 29.74
N ILE A 159 -7.52 7.72 30.71
CA ILE A 159 -7.17 7.19 32.03
C ILE A 159 -8.06 7.87 33.08
N ILE A 160 -8.66 7.09 33.96
CA ILE A 160 -9.47 7.62 35.04
C ILE A 160 -8.58 8.38 36.04
N GLY A 161 -8.91 9.62 36.31
CA GLY A 161 -8.14 10.48 37.20
C GLY A 161 -7.05 11.29 36.51
N ASP A 162 -6.85 11.08 35.21
CA ASP A 162 -5.90 11.84 34.41
C ASP A 162 -6.64 12.58 33.29
N ASP A 163 -6.91 13.86 33.52
CA ASP A 163 -7.54 14.73 32.54
C ASP A 163 -6.42 15.43 31.74
N ASP A 164 -6.21 15.02 30.51
CA ASP A 164 -5.18 15.53 29.60
C ASP A 164 -5.76 16.02 28.28
N GLY A 165 -5.07 16.91 27.61
CA GLY A 165 -5.47 17.31 26.28
C GLY A 165 -4.38 18.09 25.54
N TYR A 166 -4.53 18.13 24.22
CA TYR A 166 -3.69 18.95 23.35
C TYR A 166 -4.48 19.50 22.16
N ILE A 167 -4.02 20.62 21.65
CA ILE A 167 -4.42 21.18 20.36
C ILE A 167 -3.15 21.54 19.61
N GLU A 168 -3.08 21.16 18.34
CA GLU A 168 -1.98 21.47 17.45
C GLU A 168 -2.49 22.11 16.15
N ILE A 169 -1.80 23.16 15.72
CA ILE A 169 -2.01 23.83 14.44
C ILE A 169 -0.71 23.74 13.66
N GLU A 170 -0.79 23.23 12.45
CA GLU A 170 0.34 23.13 11.53
C GLU A 170 0.03 23.89 10.23
N SER A 171 1.03 24.58 9.69
CA SER A 171 0.95 25.24 8.38
C SER A 171 2.24 24.99 7.60
N GLY A 172 2.12 24.63 6.33
CA GLY A 172 3.24 24.24 5.48
C GLY A 172 3.09 24.67 4.02
N ASP A 173 4.02 24.20 3.20
CA ASP A 173 4.03 24.43 1.77
C ASP A 173 2.75 23.86 1.09
N TYR A 174 2.47 24.31 -0.10
CA TYR A 174 1.28 23.91 -0.89
C TYR A 174 -0.05 24.17 -0.18
N GLY A 175 -0.13 25.26 0.62
CA GLY A 175 -1.34 25.62 1.32
C GLY A 175 -1.73 24.65 2.44
N GLN A 176 -0.79 23.78 2.90
CA GLN A 176 -1.09 22.84 3.96
C GLN A 176 -1.50 23.54 5.24
N GLN A 177 -2.63 23.12 5.77
CA GLN A 177 -3.14 23.49 7.09
C GLN A 177 -3.67 22.25 7.78
N ARG A 178 -3.15 21.97 8.98
CA ARG A 178 -3.61 20.85 9.80
C ARG A 178 -4.01 21.36 11.17
N PHE A 179 -5.18 20.91 11.62
CA PHE A 179 -5.71 21.19 12.94
C PHE A 179 -6.03 19.87 13.63
N THR A 180 -5.27 19.52 14.66
CA THR A 180 -5.37 18.25 15.36
C THR A 180 -5.56 18.51 16.84
N GLY A 181 -6.31 17.65 17.53
CA GLY A 181 -6.44 17.71 18.97
C GLY A 181 -6.97 16.42 19.55
N GLY A 182 -6.72 16.25 20.82
CA GLY A 182 -7.21 15.15 21.64
C GLY A 182 -7.36 15.59 23.07
N PHE A 183 -8.41 15.15 23.74
CA PHE A 183 -8.60 15.42 25.15
C PHE A 183 -9.33 14.31 25.87
N SER A 184 -8.83 13.99 27.04
CA SER A 184 -9.38 13.02 27.99
C SER A 184 -10.13 13.72 29.11
N LYS A 185 -11.19 13.11 29.56
CA LYS A 185 -11.96 13.59 30.72
C LYS A 185 -12.45 12.43 31.57
N THR A 186 -12.11 12.48 32.83
CA THR A 186 -12.72 11.63 33.85
C THR A 186 -14.16 12.04 34.04
N LEU A 187 -15.08 11.11 33.87
CA LEU A 187 -16.52 11.34 34.04
C LEU A 187 -17.00 10.97 35.43
N THR A 188 -16.49 9.85 35.94
CA THR A 188 -16.78 9.32 37.28
C THR A 188 -15.55 8.54 37.77
N ASP A 189 -15.61 8.04 39.00
CA ASP A 189 -14.54 7.21 39.59
C ASP A 189 -14.30 5.89 38.81
N ILE A 190 -15.21 5.52 37.91
CA ILE A 190 -15.12 4.28 37.12
C ILE A 190 -15.23 4.52 35.61
N ALA A 191 -15.28 5.76 35.16
CA ALA A 191 -15.46 6.07 33.73
C ALA A 191 -14.68 7.29 33.29
N ALA A 192 -14.10 7.20 32.11
CA ALA A 192 -13.42 8.29 31.41
C ALA A 192 -13.77 8.28 29.92
N MET A 193 -13.58 9.40 29.23
CA MET A 193 -13.75 9.52 27.79
C MET A 193 -12.57 10.24 27.18
N ARG A 194 -12.28 9.92 25.92
CA ARG A 194 -11.33 10.65 25.06
C ARG A 194 -11.99 10.98 23.75
N PHE A 195 -11.82 12.22 23.32
CA PHE A 195 -12.22 12.67 21.99
C PHE A 195 -11.00 13.18 21.26
N SER A 196 -10.83 12.75 20.01
CA SER A 196 -9.73 13.18 19.14
C SER A 196 -10.28 13.60 17.80
N PHE A 197 -9.65 14.59 17.18
CA PHE A 197 -10.03 15.07 15.88
C PHE A 197 -8.80 15.48 15.06
N ASN A 198 -8.90 15.38 13.75
CA ASN A 198 -7.96 15.95 12.80
C ASN A 198 -8.71 16.53 11.61
N LYS A 199 -8.25 17.68 11.15
CA LYS A 199 -8.62 18.25 9.86
C LYS A 199 -7.36 18.64 9.14
N ASN A 200 -7.14 18.11 7.92
CA ASN A 200 -5.95 18.37 7.12
C ASN A 200 -6.35 18.80 5.71
N GLU A 201 -5.93 19.98 5.31
CA GLU A 201 -6.20 20.55 3.99
C GLU A 201 -4.87 20.89 3.31
N SER A 202 -4.77 20.64 1.98
CA SER A 202 -3.68 21.13 1.14
C SER A 202 -4.13 21.24 -0.32
N ASP A 203 -3.58 22.21 -1.04
CA ASP A 203 -3.90 22.45 -2.45
C ASP A 203 -3.37 21.34 -3.39
N GLY A 204 -2.34 20.60 -2.96
CA GLY A 204 -1.63 19.64 -3.79
C GLY A 204 -0.42 20.25 -4.51
N TRP A 205 0.50 19.38 -4.87
CA TRP A 205 1.85 19.78 -5.34
C TRP A 205 2.10 19.52 -6.84
N MET A 206 1.20 18.79 -7.54
CA MET A 206 1.25 18.65 -9.00
C MET A 206 0.30 19.63 -9.68
N SER A 207 0.65 20.07 -10.90
CA SER A 207 -0.16 21.00 -11.69
C SER A 207 -0.52 20.39 -13.03
N ASN A 208 -1.79 20.49 -13.43
CA ASN A 208 -2.23 20.10 -14.76
C ASN A 208 -1.76 21.12 -15.81
N ALA A 209 -1.08 20.65 -16.84
CA ALA A 209 -0.56 21.47 -17.95
C ALA A 209 -1.66 22.22 -18.70
N ALA A 210 -2.89 21.68 -18.73
CA ALA A 210 -3.99 22.23 -19.53
C ALA A 210 -4.62 23.48 -18.88
N ASP A 211 -4.82 23.48 -17.57
CA ASP A 211 -5.62 24.49 -16.86
C ASP A 211 -5.02 24.95 -15.53
N GLY A 212 -3.90 24.36 -15.10
CA GLY A 212 -3.26 24.67 -13.83
C GLY A 212 -3.93 24.06 -12.61
N THR A 213 -4.96 23.22 -12.77
CA THR A 213 -5.62 22.51 -11.67
C THR A 213 -4.60 21.74 -10.87
N LYS A 214 -4.68 21.83 -9.53
CA LYS A 214 -3.78 21.13 -8.63
C LYS A 214 -4.27 19.72 -8.33
N ALA A 215 -3.33 18.79 -8.17
CA ALA A 215 -3.58 17.43 -7.77
C ALA A 215 -2.60 16.95 -6.69
N ASN A 216 -2.89 15.80 -6.12
CA ASN A 216 -2.29 15.27 -4.89
C ASN A 216 -2.59 16.19 -3.70
N SER A 217 -3.81 16.74 -3.68
CA SER A 217 -4.36 17.54 -2.59
C SER A 217 -4.78 16.66 -1.40
N ALA A 218 -5.04 17.28 -0.27
CA ALA A 218 -5.68 16.67 0.87
C ALA A 218 -6.86 17.54 1.33
N ASN A 219 -7.94 16.89 1.73
CA ASN A 219 -9.04 17.44 2.50
C ASN A 219 -9.61 16.28 3.31
N ASP A 220 -9.00 16.06 4.47
CA ASP A 220 -9.24 14.90 5.32
C ASP A 220 -9.79 15.37 6.66
N GLU A 221 -10.84 14.72 7.14
CA GLU A 221 -11.40 14.95 8.48
C GLU A 221 -11.52 13.60 9.19
N THR A 222 -11.04 13.55 10.43
CA THR A 222 -11.12 12.35 11.27
C THR A 222 -11.61 12.74 12.66
N TYR A 223 -12.56 11.98 13.18
CA TYR A 223 -13.08 12.11 14.54
C TYR A 223 -13.05 10.75 15.21
N SER A 224 -12.57 10.70 16.45
CA SER A 224 -12.55 9.48 17.24
C SER A 224 -13.08 9.74 18.65
N LEU A 225 -13.90 8.82 19.13
CA LEU A 225 -14.47 8.86 20.47
C LEU A 225 -14.21 7.52 21.16
N LYS A 226 -13.56 7.57 22.33
CA LYS A 226 -13.37 6.41 23.21
C LYS A 226 -14.05 6.63 24.56
N PHE A 227 -14.78 5.62 25.00
CA PHE A 227 -15.26 5.51 26.37
C PHE A 227 -14.58 4.35 27.07
N TYR A 228 -13.98 4.64 28.20
CA TYR A 228 -13.40 3.67 29.12
C TYR A 228 -14.28 3.54 30.35
N LEU A 229 -14.64 2.33 30.68
CA LEU A 229 -15.44 2.02 31.86
C LEU A 229 -14.77 0.89 32.65
N ASN A 230 -14.56 1.09 33.93
CA ASN A 230 -13.97 0.13 34.86
C ASN A 230 -14.98 -0.23 35.96
N PRO A 231 -16.00 -1.08 35.66
CA PRO A 231 -17.09 -1.36 36.60
C PRO A 231 -16.62 -2.13 37.83
N THR A 232 -15.48 -2.77 37.77
CA THR A 232 -14.79 -3.41 38.91
C THR A 232 -13.27 -3.31 38.69
N ASP A 233 -12.47 -3.42 39.72
CA ASP A 233 -11.00 -3.40 39.63
C ASP A 233 -10.40 -4.50 38.72
N LYS A 234 -11.22 -5.45 38.29
CA LYS A 234 -10.83 -6.59 37.44
C LYS A 234 -11.50 -6.60 36.08
N THR A 235 -12.29 -5.61 35.72
CA THR A 235 -13.01 -5.61 34.45
C THR A 235 -12.93 -4.23 33.82
N SER A 236 -12.38 -4.12 32.65
CA SER A 236 -12.40 -2.93 31.82
C SER A 236 -13.23 -3.13 30.57
N ILE A 237 -13.89 -2.08 30.13
CA ILE A 237 -14.68 -2.02 28.91
C ILE A 237 -14.24 -0.77 28.15
N VAL A 238 -13.86 -0.94 26.89
CA VAL A 238 -13.51 0.15 26.00
C VAL A 238 -14.44 0.12 24.80
N PHE A 239 -15.17 1.19 24.60
CA PHE A 239 -15.92 1.44 23.36
C PHE A 239 -15.15 2.46 22.53
N THR A 240 -14.95 2.18 21.25
CA THR A 240 -14.29 3.08 20.30
C THR A 240 -15.18 3.27 19.10
N HIS A 241 -15.30 4.53 18.64
CA HIS A 241 -15.94 4.85 17.38
C HIS A 241 -15.10 5.91 16.67
N THR A 242 -14.76 5.64 15.39
CA THR A 242 -13.94 6.53 14.56
C THR A 242 -14.59 6.70 13.20
N ASP A 243 -14.77 7.96 12.78
CA ASP A 243 -15.20 8.37 11.45
C ASP A 243 -14.04 9.07 10.74
N LEU A 244 -13.82 8.74 9.46
CA LEU A 244 -12.87 9.43 8.59
C LEU A 244 -13.55 9.74 7.26
N THR A 245 -13.45 10.98 6.84
CA THR A 245 -13.86 11.46 5.51
C THR A 245 -12.65 12.04 4.78
N LYS A 246 -12.49 11.67 3.52
CA LYS A 246 -11.43 12.16 2.65
C LYS A 246 -12.01 12.57 1.31
N ASP A 247 -11.70 13.82 0.88
CA ASP A 247 -12.06 14.35 -0.44
C ASP A 247 -10.79 14.96 -1.07
N ALA A 248 -10.23 14.29 -2.04
CA ALA A 248 -8.94 14.67 -2.62
C ALA A 248 -8.96 14.66 -4.14
N ASN A 249 -8.26 15.61 -4.75
CA ASN A 249 -7.85 15.51 -6.14
C ASN A 249 -6.61 14.62 -6.21
N CYS A 250 -6.79 13.32 -6.32
CA CYS A 250 -5.75 12.30 -6.24
C CYS A 250 -6.06 11.13 -7.19
N CYS A 251 -5.11 10.43 -7.78
CA CYS A 251 -3.69 10.69 -7.70
C CYS A 251 -3.18 10.97 -9.10
N ALA A 252 -2.52 12.09 -9.28
CA ALA A 252 -1.96 12.45 -10.56
C ALA A 252 -0.67 11.69 -10.84
N ALA A 253 -0.49 11.34 -12.11
CA ALA A 253 0.76 10.83 -12.65
C ALA A 253 1.19 11.65 -13.84
N ASP A 254 2.48 11.85 -14.00
CA ASP A 254 3.03 12.45 -15.20
C ASP A 254 3.17 11.41 -16.33
N SER A 255 3.14 11.87 -17.56
CA SER A 255 3.32 11.04 -18.78
C SER A 255 4.45 11.59 -19.63
N PRO A 256 5.71 11.38 -19.25
CA PRO A 256 6.86 12.01 -19.89
C PRO A 256 7.15 11.51 -21.33
N ALA A 257 6.55 10.40 -21.72
CA ALA A 257 6.78 9.77 -23.02
C ALA A 257 5.56 9.84 -23.95
N ASN A 258 4.85 10.95 -23.95
CA ASN A 258 3.68 11.20 -24.80
C ASN A 258 4.04 11.14 -26.30
N GLN A 259 4.22 9.95 -26.84
CA GLN A 259 4.57 9.75 -28.25
C GLN A 259 3.42 9.06 -29.02
N GLY A 260 3.48 9.14 -30.32
CA GLY A 260 2.56 8.42 -31.20
C GLY A 260 1.11 8.90 -31.09
N THR A 261 0.21 8.07 -30.58
CA THR A 261 -1.24 8.30 -30.55
C THR A 261 -1.60 9.52 -29.69
N ILE A 262 -1.04 9.66 -28.51
CA ILE A 262 -1.32 10.79 -27.61
C ILE A 262 -0.89 12.12 -28.22
N LEU A 263 0.31 12.21 -28.78
CA LEU A 263 0.78 13.43 -29.43
C LEU A 263 -0.07 13.80 -30.66
N ALA A 264 -0.42 12.80 -31.50
CA ALA A 264 -1.31 13.02 -32.63
C ALA A 264 -2.72 13.46 -32.19
N GLY A 265 -3.24 12.88 -31.12
CA GLY A 265 -4.51 13.24 -30.51
C GLY A 265 -4.49 14.64 -29.94
N ALA A 266 -3.47 15.02 -29.21
CA ALA A 266 -3.31 16.36 -28.65
C ALA A 266 -3.26 17.44 -29.76
N GLN A 267 -2.51 17.18 -30.82
CA GLN A 267 -2.48 18.09 -31.99
C GLN A 267 -3.83 18.18 -32.72
N ALA A 268 -4.51 17.04 -32.93
CA ALA A 268 -5.78 16.99 -33.65
C ALA A 268 -6.93 17.63 -32.85
N ASN A 269 -6.90 17.57 -31.53
CA ASN A 269 -7.93 18.08 -30.64
C ASN A 269 -7.52 19.41 -29.94
N ASN A 270 -6.37 19.97 -30.26
CA ASN A 270 -5.83 21.19 -29.67
C ASN A 270 -5.72 21.07 -28.13
N ARG A 271 -5.18 19.94 -27.64
CA ARG A 271 -4.96 19.69 -26.22
C ARG A 271 -3.53 20.04 -25.81
N THR A 272 -3.38 20.47 -24.56
CA THR A 272 -2.06 20.76 -23.97
C THR A 272 -1.58 19.53 -23.20
N LEU A 273 -0.31 19.17 -23.41
CA LEU A 273 0.38 18.07 -22.71
C LEU A 273 1.45 18.64 -21.79
N ALA A 274 1.79 17.89 -20.75
CA ALA A 274 2.98 18.13 -19.92
C ALA A 274 4.27 18.08 -20.76
N PRO A 275 5.36 18.72 -20.33
CA PRO A 275 6.62 18.68 -21.03
C PRO A 275 7.13 17.24 -21.22
N LEU A 276 7.60 16.92 -22.45
CA LEU A 276 8.08 15.58 -22.74
C LEU A 276 9.50 15.37 -22.15
N GLY A 277 9.72 14.20 -21.55
CA GLY A 277 11.01 13.77 -21.04
C GLY A 277 11.43 14.45 -19.72
N ILE A 278 10.54 15.20 -19.09
CA ILE A 278 10.75 15.86 -17.79
C ILE A 278 9.77 15.24 -16.80
N THR A 279 10.25 14.79 -15.67
CA THR A 279 9.43 14.17 -14.62
C THR A 279 9.53 14.89 -13.27
N ASP A 280 10.55 15.72 -13.09
CA ASP A 280 10.85 16.44 -11.86
C ASP A 280 10.30 17.88 -11.83
N ASP A 281 9.47 18.26 -12.81
CA ASP A 281 8.79 19.56 -12.85
C ASP A 281 7.42 19.54 -12.16
N TYR A 282 6.96 18.35 -11.75
CA TYR A 282 5.64 18.13 -11.09
C TYR A 282 4.45 18.64 -11.91
N ILE A 283 4.56 18.54 -13.23
CA ILE A 283 3.48 18.87 -14.18
C ILE A 283 2.90 17.55 -14.72
N PHE A 284 1.59 17.44 -14.75
CA PHE A 284 0.90 16.30 -15.33
C PHE A 284 -0.07 16.75 -16.42
N SER A 285 -0.53 15.81 -17.22
CA SER A 285 -1.60 16.03 -18.20
C SER A 285 -2.79 15.17 -17.83
N ALA A 286 -3.97 15.77 -17.76
CA ALA A 286 -5.22 15.04 -17.63
C ALA A 286 -6.36 15.86 -18.25
N ASN A 287 -7.27 15.17 -18.92
CA ASN A 287 -8.52 15.77 -19.42
C ASN A 287 -9.56 15.93 -18.31
N ASN A 288 -9.53 15.03 -17.32
CA ASN A 288 -10.33 15.08 -16.11
C ASN A 288 -9.42 15.15 -14.88
N ALA A 289 -9.73 16.04 -13.94
CA ALA A 289 -9.03 16.06 -12.67
C ALA A 289 -9.29 14.73 -11.92
N PRO A 290 -8.25 14.02 -11.48
CA PRO A 290 -8.43 12.80 -10.70
C PRO A 290 -9.14 13.14 -9.39
N LYS A 291 -10.14 12.34 -9.01
CA LYS A 291 -10.89 12.50 -7.76
C LYS A 291 -10.89 11.21 -6.97
N PHE A 292 -10.81 11.39 -5.67
CA PHE A 292 -10.86 10.29 -4.72
C PHE A 292 -11.61 10.73 -3.47
N ASN A 293 -12.75 10.09 -3.22
CA ASN A 293 -13.57 10.31 -2.03
C ASN A 293 -13.60 9.00 -1.23
N LEU A 294 -13.50 9.10 0.08
CA LEU A 294 -13.54 7.97 0.99
C LEU A 294 -14.21 8.38 2.30
N ASP A 295 -15.24 7.65 2.67
CA ASP A 295 -15.85 7.71 3.99
C ASP A 295 -15.63 6.37 4.68
N THR A 296 -15.17 6.37 5.93
CA THR A 296 -14.97 5.14 6.71
C THR A 296 -15.50 5.28 8.11
N LYS A 297 -16.01 4.19 8.66
CA LYS A 297 -16.42 4.07 10.06
C LYS A 297 -15.81 2.83 10.66
N LEU A 298 -15.29 2.95 11.87
CA LEU A 298 -14.81 1.85 12.69
C LEU A 298 -15.44 1.93 14.07
N THR A 299 -16.16 0.90 14.44
CA THR A 299 -16.76 0.79 15.78
C THR A 299 -16.29 -0.48 16.45
N SER A 300 -15.85 -0.40 17.69
CA SER A 300 -15.45 -1.57 18.46
C SER A 300 -15.84 -1.49 19.93
N LEU A 301 -16.05 -2.67 20.51
CA LEU A 301 -16.25 -2.88 21.94
C LEU A 301 -15.26 -3.94 22.42
N ARG A 302 -14.36 -3.55 23.31
CA ARG A 302 -13.41 -4.44 23.96
C ARG A 302 -13.77 -4.59 25.43
N ILE A 303 -13.78 -5.83 25.91
CA ILE A 303 -14.00 -6.17 27.33
C ILE A 303 -12.85 -7.04 27.78
N ASP A 304 -12.10 -6.60 28.77
CA ASP A 304 -11.09 -7.41 29.45
C ASP A 304 -11.57 -7.72 30.86
N SER A 305 -11.45 -8.99 31.25
CA SER A 305 -11.91 -9.43 32.58
C SER A 305 -10.87 -10.37 33.22
N GLU A 306 -10.18 -9.84 34.22
CA GLU A 306 -9.19 -10.57 34.99
C GLU A 306 -9.86 -11.60 35.90
N ARG A 307 -9.31 -12.79 35.91
CA ARG A 307 -9.69 -13.90 36.78
C ARG A 307 -8.46 -14.40 37.53
N GLU A 308 -8.69 -15.26 38.50
CA GLU A 308 -7.61 -15.87 39.29
C GLU A 308 -6.56 -16.60 38.42
N ASN A 309 -6.98 -17.22 37.32
CA ASN A 309 -6.17 -18.05 36.47
C ASN A 309 -5.78 -17.38 35.14
N GLY A 310 -6.14 -16.12 34.88
CA GLY A 310 -5.86 -15.43 33.63
C GLY A 310 -6.90 -14.38 33.26
N THR A 311 -6.82 -13.87 32.05
CA THR A 311 -7.66 -12.79 31.52
C THR A 311 -8.51 -13.28 30.36
N PHE A 312 -9.83 -13.03 30.42
CA PHE A 312 -10.73 -13.12 29.29
C PHE A 312 -10.77 -11.79 28.55
N THR A 313 -10.60 -11.84 27.25
CA THR A 313 -10.81 -10.69 26.36
C THR A 313 -11.90 -11.01 25.34
N ILE A 314 -12.82 -10.07 25.16
CA ILE A 314 -13.85 -10.11 24.11
C ILE A 314 -13.67 -8.84 23.28
N ILE A 315 -13.61 -8.98 21.96
CA ILE A 315 -13.59 -7.86 21.02
C ILE A 315 -14.71 -8.09 20.01
N LEU A 316 -15.62 -7.12 19.93
CA LEU A 316 -16.66 -7.05 18.91
C LEU A 316 -16.38 -5.82 18.06
N ALA A 317 -16.36 -5.96 16.75
CA ALA A 317 -16.05 -4.82 15.88
C ALA A 317 -16.82 -4.88 14.57
N GLU A 318 -17.05 -3.69 14.03
CA GLU A 318 -17.63 -3.45 12.72
C GLU A 318 -16.87 -2.32 12.05
N ASN A 319 -16.56 -2.47 10.78
CA ASN A 319 -16.05 -1.40 9.94
C ASN A 319 -16.86 -1.32 8.64
N GLU A 320 -17.06 -0.10 8.17
CA GLU A 320 -17.76 0.21 6.92
C GLU A 320 -16.93 1.23 6.12
N PHE A 321 -17.06 1.18 4.81
CA PHE A 321 -16.52 2.23 3.95
C PHE A 321 -17.32 2.42 2.68
N ASP A 322 -17.30 3.65 2.18
CA ASP A 322 -17.75 4.06 0.86
C ASP A 322 -16.61 4.79 0.16
N MET A 323 -16.27 4.38 -1.06
CA MET A 323 -15.19 4.96 -1.84
C MET A 323 -15.65 5.23 -3.27
N ALA A 324 -15.42 6.45 -3.75
CA ALA A 324 -15.64 6.83 -5.14
C ALA A 324 -14.34 7.35 -5.76
N LYS A 325 -14.05 6.90 -6.99
CA LYS A 325 -12.89 7.37 -7.72
C LYS A 325 -13.22 7.71 -9.17
N VAL A 326 -12.58 8.77 -9.66
CA VAL A 326 -12.54 9.12 -11.09
C VAL A 326 -11.07 9.25 -11.48
N VAL A 327 -10.69 8.54 -12.53
CA VAL A 327 -9.31 8.53 -13.04
C VAL A 327 -9.35 8.75 -14.54
N ASP A 328 -8.45 9.61 -15.02
CA ASP A 328 -8.06 9.65 -16.43
C ASP A 328 -7.22 8.39 -16.69
N ALA A 329 -7.81 7.37 -17.33
CA ALA A 329 -7.21 6.04 -17.42
C ALA A 329 -6.11 5.96 -18.48
N ASP A 330 -5.96 6.95 -19.34
CA ASP A 330 -4.84 7.05 -20.28
C ASP A 330 -3.73 7.99 -19.78
N PHE A 331 -3.94 8.68 -18.66
CA PHE A 331 -3.00 9.61 -18.03
C PHE A 331 -2.48 10.66 -19.01
N SER A 332 -3.35 11.23 -19.83
CA SER A 332 -2.98 12.23 -20.81
C SER A 332 -4.01 13.40 -20.85
N GLY A 333 -3.63 14.49 -21.46
CA GLY A 333 -4.56 15.60 -21.69
C GLY A 333 -5.55 15.39 -22.84
N VAL A 334 -5.57 14.21 -23.44
CA VAL A 334 -6.48 13.83 -24.56
C VAL A 334 -7.56 12.93 -24.01
N ASP A 335 -8.80 13.25 -24.22
CA ASP A 335 -9.95 12.50 -23.71
C ASP A 335 -10.17 11.21 -24.51
N LEU A 336 -9.41 10.16 -24.17
CA LEU A 336 -9.47 8.85 -24.83
C LEU A 336 -10.17 7.80 -23.99
N ILE A 337 -9.75 7.61 -22.75
CA ILE A 337 -10.27 6.58 -21.87
C ILE A 337 -10.41 7.12 -20.45
N ASN A 338 -11.62 7.02 -19.93
CA ASN A 338 -11.95 7.43 -18.56
C ASN A 338 -12.37 6.22 -17.73
N SER A 339 -12.14 6.29 -16.42
CA SER A 339 -12.61 5.30 -15.46
C SER A 339 -13.27 5.97 -14.26
N ALA A 340 -14.47 5.51 -13.92
CA ALA A 340 -15.18 5.92 -12.72
C ALA A 340 -15.76 4.68 -12.03
N ARG A 341 -15.34 4.46 -10.77
CA ARG A 341 -15.74 3.29 -10.00
C ARG A 341 -16.02 3.68 -8.57
N ASP A 342 -17.04 3.04 -8.03
CA ASP A 342 -17.41 3.14 -6.63
C ASP A 342 -17.17 1.78 -5.97
N GLN A 343 -16.77 1.81 -4.71
CA GLN A 343 -16.64 0.63 -3.87
C GLN A 343 -17.33 0.91 -2.55
N GLU A 344 -18.08 -0.05 -2.07
CA GLU A 344 -18.65 -0.06 -0.73
C GLU A 344 -18.31 -1.38 -0.07
N GLY A 345 -18.14 -1.37 1.23
CA GLY A 345 -17.88 -2.60 1.95
C GLY A 345 -18.08 -2.46 3.44
N SER A 346 -18.32 -3.61 4.03
CA SER A 346 -18.44 -3.76 5.48
C SER A 346 -17.70 -5.01 5.94
N ALA A 347 -17.26 -5.00 7.19
CA ALA A 347 -16.80 -6.21 7.84
C ALA A 347 -17.12 -6.18 9.33
N SER A 348 -17.50 -7.33 9.86
CA SER A 348 -17.72 -7.55 11.29
C SER A 348 -16.78 -8.63 11.81
N SER A 349 -16.34 -8.48 13.06
CA SER A 349 -15.50 -9.48 13.72
C SER A 349 -15.84 -9.67 15.18
N GLN A 350 -15.64 -10.90 15.65
CA GLN A 350 -15.86 -11.31 17.03
C GLN A 350 -14.67 -12.16 17.47
N GLU A 351 -13.88 -11.66 18.41
CA GLU A 351 -12.80 -12.42 19.03
C GLU A 351 -13.13 -12.67 20.50
N ILE A 352 -12.99 -13.92 20.92
CA ILE A 352 -13.08 -14.30 22.34
C ILE A 352 -11.80 -15.07 22.65
N ARG A 353 -11.02 -14.61 23.61
CA ARG A 353 -9.79 -15.30 24.00
C ARG A 353 -9.62 -15.34 25.51
N PHE A 354 -8.91 -16.35 25.95
CA PHE A 354 -8.43 -16.50 27.32
C PHE A 354 -6.91 -16.60 27.32
N ALA A 355 -6.25 -15.71 28.04
CA ALA A 355 -4.82 -15.75 28.31
C ALA A 355 -4.61 -16.19 29.77
N SER A 356 -3.95 -17.32 29.98
CA SER A 356 -3.71 -17.83 31.33
C SER A 356 -2.61 -17.06 32.03
N ASN A 357 -2.69 -16.95 33.36
CA ASN A 357 -1.51 -16.77 34.18
C ASN A 357 -0.64 -18.03 34.13
N MET A 358 0.60 -17.95 34.63
CA MET A 358 1.46 -19.11 34.72
C MET A 358 0.83 -20.22 35.57
N ILE A 359 0.66 -21.41 34.97
CA ILE A 359 0.14 -22.60 35.65
C ILE A 359 1.24 -23.68 35.62
N GLY A 360 1.93 -23.83 36.74
CA GLY A 360 3.15 -24.64 36.80
C GLY A 360 4.25 -23.99 35.99
N SER A 361 4.68 -24.62 34.89
CA SER A 361 5.66 -24.07 33.92
C SER A 361 5.02 -23.61 32.62
N TRP A 362 3.69 -23.52 32.55
CA TRP A 362 2.96 -23.24 31.33
C TRP A 362 2.15 -21.93 31.41
N GLU A 363 2.19 -21.21 30.33
CA GLU A 363 1.25 -20.14 29.96
C GLU A 363 0.59 -20.51 28.65
N TYR A 364 -0.69 -20.17 28.45
CA TYR A 364 -1.36 -20.43 27.20
C TYR A 364 -2.41 -19.38 26.86
N ILE A 365 -2.60 -19.20 25.57
CA ILE A 365 -3.70 -18.41 24.99
C ILE A 365 -4.58 -19.37 24.22
N LEU A 366 -5.89 -19.31 24.42
CA LEU A 366 -6.88 -20.01 23.62
C LEU A 366 -7.88 -19.00 23.09
N GLY A 367 -8.20 -19.08 21.82
CA GLY A 367 -9.09 -18.10 21.20
C GLY A 367 -10.00 -18.70 20.13
N PHE A 368 -11.10 -18.01 19.97
CA PHE A 368 -12.10 -18.18 18.94
C PHE A 368 -12.22 -16.87 18.17
N TYR A 369 -12.34 -16.96 16.84
CA TYR A 369 -12.51 -15.81 15.98
C TYR A 369 -13.56 -16.09 14.93
N ASN A 370 -14.52 -15.19 14.78
CA ASN A 370 -15.49 -15.14 13.69
C ASN A 370 -15.35 -13.85 12.94
N TYR A 371 -15.48 -13.91 11.60
CA TYR A 371 -15.32 -12.76 10.71
C TYR A 371 -16.27 -12.90 9.54
N GLU A 372 -16.94 -11.82 9.19
CA GLU A 372 -17.79 -11.71 8.01
C GLU A 372 -17.43 -10.42 7.26
N SER A 373 -17.47 -10.45 5.95
CA SER A 373 -17.19 -9.27 5.13
C SER A 373 -17.98 -9.28 3.84
N ASP A 374 -18.41 -8.12 3.43
CA ASP A 374 -19.05 -7.82 2.16
C ASP A 374 -18.24 -6.73 1.47
N LEU A 375 -18.00 -6.89 0.16
CA LEU A 375 -17.35 -5.92 -0.68
C LEU A 375 -18.09 -5.86 -2.01
N ARG A 376 -18.42 -4.66 -2.47
CA ARG A 376 -19.01 -4.42 -3.78
C ARG A 376 -18.22 -3.36 -4.52
N GLU A 377 -17.88 -3.63 -5.78
CA GLU A 377 -17.35 -2.65 -6.72
C GLU A 377 -18.33 -2.49 -7.87
N PHE A 378 -18.75 -1.27 -8.14
CA PHE A 378 -19.74 -0.99 -9.17
C PHE A 378 -19.45 0.31 -9.92
N GLY A 379 -20.03 0.46 -11.10
CA GLY A 379 -19.95 1.69 -11.87
C GLY A 379 -20.57 1.55 -13.26
N ASN A 380 -21.34 2.55 -13.62
CA ASN A 380 -21.97 2.63 -14.95
C ASN A 380 -20.98 3.05 -16.04
N ASN A 381 -19.82 3.60 -15.66
CA ASN A 381 -18.73 4.00 -16.54
C ASN A 381 -17.41 3.49 -15.96
N SER A 382 -17.37 2.22 -15.60
CA SER A 382 -16.15 1.62 -15.02
C SER A 382 -14.94 1.85 -15.92
N VAL A 383 -15.18 1.77 -17.24
CA VAL A 383 -14.32 2.25 -18.31
C VAL A 383 -15.19 2.82 -19.41
N SER A 384 -14.86 3.99 -19.96
CA SER A 384 -15.58 4.62 -21.06
C SER A 384 -14.62 5.23 -22.09
N ILE A 385 -15.08 5.24 -23.36
CA ILE A 385 -14.38 5.89 -24.46
C ILE A 385 -14.71 7.37 -24.45
N GLY A 386 -13.68 8.19 -24.43
CA GLY A 386 -13.76 9.65 -24.38
C GLY A 386 -14.06 10.32 -25.73
N ASP A 387 -14.36 11.62 -25.68
CA ASP A 387 -14.83 12.40 -26.82
C ASP A 387 -13.76 12.59 -27.92
N ASP A 388 -12.48 12.61 -27.56
CA ASP A 388 -11.37 12.81 -28.51
C ASP A 388 -10.98 11.53 -29.28
N TRP A 389 -11.55 10.38 -28.95
CA TRP A 389 -11.20 9.07 -29.53
C TRP A 389 -11.24 9.03 -31.05
N THR A 390 -12.38 9.43 -31.65
CA THR A 390 -12.57 9.34 -33.12
C THR A 390 -11.61 10.24 -33.87
N THR A 391 -11.39 11.47 -33.38
CA THR A 391 -10.48 12.44 -33.98
C THR A 391 -9.04 11.95 -33.88
N THR A 392 -8.65 11.46 -32.72
CA THR A 392 -7.30 10.94 -32.45
C THR A 392 -6.97 9.74 -33.32
N THR A 393 -7.83 8.71 -33.31
CA THR A 393 -7.58 7.49 -34.10
C THR A 393 -7.60 7.76 -35.59
N THR A 394 -8.42 8.68 -36.06
CA THR A 394 -8.41 9.16 -37.46
C THR A 394 -7.09 9.86 -37.81
N ALA A 395 -6.58 10.72 -36.93
CA ALA A 395 -5.30 11.41 -37.13
C ALA A 395 -4.14 10.42 -37.20
N VAL A 396 -4.10 9.44 -36.32
CA VAL A 396 -3.08 8.36 -36.31
C VAL A 396 -3.15 7.53 -37.62
N LEU A 397 -4.34 7.12 -38.04
CA LEU A 397 -4.54 6.38 -39.29
C LEU A 397 -4.09 7.21 -40.51
N ASN A 398 -4.38 8.50 -40.55
CA ASN A 398 -3.93 9.42 -41.60
C ASN A 398 -2.41 9.57 -41.58
N GLY A 399 -1.77 9.72 -40.42
CA GLY A 399 -0.33 9.72 -40.29
C GLY A 399 0.33 8.45 -40.79
N PHE A 400 -0.20 7.28 -40.42
CA PHE A 400 0.24 5.98 -40.90
C PHE A 400 0.15 5.88 -42.44
N ASN A 401 -0.98 6.29 -43.01
CA ASN A 401 -1.17 6.27 -44.45
C ASN A 401 -0.20 7.21 -45.16
N ALA A 402 0.08 8.40 -44.60
CA ALA A 402 1.05 9.34 -45.16
C ALA A 402 2.48 8.75 -45.14
N GLN A 403 2.85 8.08 -44.07
CA GLN A 403 4.19 7.53 -43.89
C GLN A 403 4.38 6.22 -44.68
N PHE A 404 3.47 5.30 -44.63
CA PHE A 404 3.62 3.94 -45.10
C PHE A 404 2.70 3.57 -46.27
N GLY A 405 1.68 4.38 -46.57
CA GLY A 405 0.67 4.04 -47.58
C GLY A 405 1.26 3.79 -48.96
N THR A 406 2.28 4.54 -49.39
CA THR A 406 2.96 4.35 -50.68
C THR A 406 3.70 3.00 -50.71
N THR A 407 4.46 2.68 -49.66
CA THR A 407 5.21 1.43 -49.51
C THR A 407 4.26 0.22 -49.51
N LEU A 408 3.18 0.32 -48.72
CA LEU A 408 2.15 -0.70 -48.61
C LEU A 408 1.51 -0.98 -50.01
N THR A 409 1.13 0.09 -50.72
CA THR A 409 0.53 -0.01 -52.06
C THR A 409 1.49 -0.62 -53.08
N GLN A 410 2.78 -0.22 -53.05
CA GLN A 410 3.80 -0.75 -53.95
C GLN A 410 4.01 -2.25 -53.71
N LEU A 411 4.19 -2.67 -52.47
CA LEU A 411 4.42 -4.08 -52.14
C LEU A 411 3.19 -4.94 -52.44
N ALA A 412 1.97 -4.47 -52.12
CA ALA A 412 0.73 -5.16 -52.46
C ALA A 412 0.52 -5.27 -53.98
N THR A 413 0.81 -4.22 -54.75
CA THR A 413 0.72 -4.22 -56.23
C THR A 413 1.72 -5.17 -56.85
N LEU A 414 2.98 -5.20 -56.35
CA LEU A 414 3.99 -6.13 -56.79
C LEU A 414 3.56 -7.59 -56.60
N GLN A 415 3.02 -7.90 -55.43
CA GLN A 415 2.49 -9.22 -55.12
C GLN A 415 1.28 -9.59 -56.01
N ALA A 416 0.33 -8.67 -56.18
CA ALA A 416 -0.86 -8.88 -56.99
C ALA A 416 -0.56 -9.10 -58.46
N ASN A 417 0.51 -8.49 -59.01
CA ASN A 417 0.95 -8.67 -60.39
C ASN A 417 1.87 -9.89 -60.59
N GLY A 418 1.94 -10.80 -59.63
CA GLY A 418 2.76 -12.03 -59.73
C GLY A 418 4.26 -11.80 -59.49
N GLY A 419 4.69 -10.63 -58.98
CA GLY A 419 6.07 -10.36 -58.58
C GLY A 419 6.45 -11.14 -57.34
N THR A 420 7.71 -11.62 -57.31
CA THR A 420 8.24 -12.30 -56.13
C THR A 420 8.77 -11.27 -55.12
N LEU A 421 8.19 -11.25 -53.95
CA LEU A 421 8.70 -10.46 -52.80
C LEU A 421 9.91 -11.16 -52.19
N THR A 422 10.89 -10.42 -51.74
CA THR A 422 11.90 -10.94 -50.82
C THR A 422 11.28 -11.26 -49.46
N ALA A 423 11.92 -12.11 -48.67
CA ALA A 423 11.43 -12.44 -47.34
C ALA A 423 11.21 -11.17 -46.45
N SER A 424 12.14 -10.21 -46.54
CA SER A 424 12.00 -8.95 -45.84
C SER A 424 10.80 -8.11 -46.34
N GLN A 425 10.60 -8.02 -47.66
CA GLN A 425 9.46 -7.31 -48.26
C GLN A 425 8.13 -7.94 -47.89
N ALA A 426 8.05 -9.30 -47.87
CA ALA A 426 6.87 -10.03 -47.49
C ALA A 426 6.54 -9.80 -45.98
N ALA A 427 7.56 -9.82 -45.10
CA ALA A 427 7.39 -9.51 -43.69
C ALA A 427 6.90 -8.07 -43.49
N THR A 428 7.51 -7.08 -44.18
CA THR A 428 7.09 -5.67 -44.14
C THR A 428 5.64 -5.50 -44.60
N LEU A 429 5.24 -6.13 -45.70
CA LEU A 429 3.86 -6.09 -46.20
C LEU A 429 2.87 -6.64 -45.17
N THR A 430 3.18 -7.79 -44.59
CA THR A 430 2.35 -8.41 -43.55
C THR A 430 2.21 -7.49 -42.35
N GLN A 431 3.33 -6.96 -41.82
CA GLN A 431 3.35 -6.07 -40.69
C GLN A 431 2.54 -4.79 -40.95
N LEU A 432 2.80 -4.06 -42.03
CA LEU A 432 2.09 -2.83 -42.36
C LEU A 432 0.59 -3.07 -42.64
N THR A 433 0.24 -4.19 -43.24
CA THR A 433 -1.17 -4.57 -43.44
C THR A 433 -1.87 -4.83 -42.10
N SER A 434 -1.23 -5.56 -41.20
CA SER A 434 -1.75 -5.83 -39.87
C SER A 434 -1.93 -4.54 -39.08
N GLN A 435 -0.92 -3.67 -39.06
CA GLN A 435 -1.00 -2.37 -38.38
C GLN A 435 -2.11 -1.48 -38.95
N LYS A 436 -2.23 -1.38 -40.27
CA LYS A 436 -3.31 -0.61 -40.91
C LYS A 436 -4.68 -1.17 -40.56
N THR A 437 -4.83 -2.48 -40.55
CA THR A 437 -6.10 -3.13 -40.19
C THR A 437 -6.47 -2.85 -38.75
N ALA A 438 -5.53 -2.93 -37.81
CA ALA A 438 -5.73 -2.60 -36.41
C ALA A 438 -6.17 -1.15 -36.24
N LEU A 439 -5.43 -0.19 -36.81
CA LEU A 439 -5.77 1.24 -36.73
C LEU A 439 -7.13 1.58 -37.35
N THR A 440 -7.46 0.92 -38.47
CA THR A 440 -8.79 1.08 -39.09
C THR A 440 -9.87 0.51 -38.17
N GLY A 441 -9.62 -0.63 -37.54
CA GLY A 441 -10.47 -1.23 -36.53
C GLY A 441 -10.72 -0.28 -35.38
N LEU A 442 -9.67 0.28 -34.79
CA LEU A 442 -9.76 1.24 -33.69
C LEU A 442 -10.64 2.45 -34.04
N THR A 443 -10.48 3.00 -35.26
CA THR A 443 -11.26 4.16 -35.71
C THR A 443 -12.75 3.82 -35.94
N MET A 444 -13.06 2.60 -36.33
CA MET A 444 -14.42 2.21 -36.74
C MET A 444 -15.20 1.49 -35.64
N LEU A 445 -14.51 0.80 -34.74
CA LEU A 445 -15.14 -0.13 -33.81
C LEU A 445 -15.46 0.49 -32.45
N ALA A 446 -14.65 1.45 -31.94
CA ALA A 446 -14.95 2.16 -30.71
C ALA A 446 -15.46 3.61 -31.00
N ARG A 447 -16.35 4.12 -30.16
CA ARG A 447 -16.93 5.47 -30.29
C ARG A 447 -17.03 6.13 -28.92
N PRO A 448 -16.97 7.45 -28.88
CA PRO A 448 -17.28 8.19 -27.67
C PRO A 448 -18.59 7.74 -27.04
N GLY A 449 -18.54 7.49 -25.74
CA GLY A 449 -19.68 6.99 -24.96
C GLY A 449 -19.87 5.47 -24.93
N ASP A 450 -19.09 4.69 -25.71
CA ASP A 450 -18.99 3.25 -25.48
C ASP A 450 -18.40 3.01 -24.09
N ARG A 451 -19.00 2.11 -23.31
CA ARG A 451 -18.63 1.95 -21.91
C ARG A 451 -18.81 0.52 -21.42
N ILE A 452 -18.20 0.25 -20.31
CA ILE A 452 -18.39 -0.95 -19.52
C ILE A 452 -19.12 -0.56 -18.24
N GLU A 453 -20.20 -1.26 -17.97
CA GLU A 453 -20.89 -1.24 -16.68
C GLU A 453 -20.49 -2.50 -15.92
N GLN A 454 -20.24 -2.36 -14.63
CA GLN A 454 -19.93 -3.47 -13.74
C GLN A 454 -20.65 -3.33 -12.40
N ASP A 455 -20.96 -4.49 -11.83
CA ASP A 455 -21.47 -4.65 -10.48
C ASP A 455 -20.97 -5.98 -9.95
N MET A 456 -20.04 -5.94 -9.06
CA MET A 456 -19.28 -7.10 -8.58
C MET A 456 -19.30 -7.12 -7.08
N THR A 457 -19.71 -8.25 -6.52
CA THR A 457 -19.79 -8.44 -5.08
C THR A 457 -18.93 -9.61 -4.65
N TRP A 458 -18.24 -9.47 -3.54
CA TRP A 458 -17.46 -10.53 -2.88
C TRP A 458 -17.88 -10.61 -1.43
N ASN A 459 -18.30 -11.78 -1.00
CA ASN A 459 -18.69 -12.06 0.38
C ASN A 459 -17.72 -13.07 0.96
N GLY A 460 -17.35 -12.89 2.20
CA GLY A 460 -16.48 -13.81 2.91
C GLY A 460 -16.98 -14.05 4.34
N SER A 461 -16.94 -15.29 4.79
CA SER A 461 -17.13 -15.63 6.19
C SER A 461 -16.04 -16.58 6.65
N MET A 462 -15.51 -16.38 7.85
CA MET A 462 -14.44 -17.21 8.40
C MET A 462 -14.67 -17.49 9.88
N LEU A 463 -14.48 -18.76 10.24
CA LEU A 463 -14.42 -19.21 11.62
C LEU A 463 -13.04 -19.79 11.91
N ALA A 464 -12.46 -19.41 13.05
CA ALA A 464 -11.15 -19.94 13.43
C ALA A 464 -11.06 -20.25 14.92
N LEU A 465 -10.27 -21.30 15.22
CA LEU A 465 -9.83 -21.66 16.56
C LEU A 465 -8.32 -21.57 16.61
N PHE A 466 -7.78 -20.92 17.64
CA PHE A 466 -6.35 -20.77 17.78
C PHE A 466 -5.90 -20.95 19.22
N GLY A 467 -4.62 -21.30 19.37
CA GLY A 467 -4.01 -21.36 20.68
C GLY A 467 -2.50 -21.28 20.60
N THR A 468 -1.92 -20.71 21.65
CA THR A 468 -0.48 -20.73 21.88
C THR A 468 -0.19 -21.24 23.28
N ALA A 469 0.97 -21.88 23.46
CA ALA A 469 1.43 -22.37 24.74
C ALA A 469 2.92 -22.09 24.91
N THR A 470 3.29 -21.46 26.00
CA THR A 470 4.69 -21.23 26.39
C THR A 470 5.05 -22.14 27.56
N ASN A 471 6.08 -22.97 27.40
CA ASN A 471 6.63 -23.78 28.46
C ASN A 471 7.96 -23.19 28.96
N HIS A 472 8.03 -22.85 30.21
CA HIS A 472 9.24 -22.46 30.90
C HIS A 472 10.03 -23.74 31.30
N LEU A 473 10.87 -24.25 30.36
CA LEU A 473 11.71 -25.44 30.57
C LEU A 473 12.74 -25.23 31.69
N SER A 474 13.15 -23.98 31.87
CA SER A 474 13.96 -23.51 33.01
C SER A 474 13.77 -22.00 33.16
N ASP A 475 14.34 -21.37 34.18
CA ASP A 475 14.30 -19.92 34.41
C ASP A 475 14.85 -19.11 33.21
N THR A 476 15.62 -19.73 32.31
CA THR A 476 16.27 -19.07 31.19
C THR A 476 16.00 -19.73 29.83
N LEU A 477 15.13 -20.75 29.79
CA LEU A 477 14.81 -21.47 28.56
C LEU A 477 13.32 -21.64 28.41
N ARG A 478 12.74 -21.06 27.34
CA ARG A 478 11.31 -21.07 27.02
C ARG A 478 11.07 -21.71 25.66
N LEU A 479 10.04 -22.54 25.58
CA LEU A 479 9.54 -23.13 24.34
C LEU A 479 8.13 -22.61 24.08
N ASN A 480 7.91 -21.98 22.91
CA ASN A 480 6.59 -21.52 22.51
C ASN A 480 6.07 -22.38 21.36
N LEU A 481 4.80 -22.72 21.43
CA LEU A 481 4.08 -23.50 20.43
C LEU A 481 2.80 -22.76 20.08
N GLY A 482 2.43 -22.70 18.81
CA GLY A 482 1.19 -22.11 18.36
C GLY A 482 0.56 -22.91 17.24
N VAL A 483 -0.77 -22.93 17.23
CA VAL A 483 -1.56 -23.53 16.15
C VAL A 483 -2.86 -22.76 15.97
N ARG A 484 -3.29 -22.61 14.72
CA ARG A 484 -4.60 -22.09 14.34
C ARG A 484 -5.18 -22.93 13.21
N TYR A 485 -6.46 -23.25 13.35
CA TYR A 485 -7.29 -23.78 12.30
C TYR A 485 -8.30 -22.73 11.87
N SER A 486 -8.40 -22.48 10.58
CA SER A 486 -9.35 -21.54 9.98
C SER A 486 -10.15 -22.24 8.89
N ASP A 487 -11.43 -21.93 8.82
CA ASP A 487 -12.39 -22.42 7.80
C ASP A 487 -13.09 -21.19 7.24
N GLU A 488 -12.91 -20.94 5.93
CA GLU A 488 -13.37 -19.73 5.23
C GLU A 488 -14.20 -20.10 4.01
N ASP A 489 -15.38 -19.52 3.92
CA ASP A 489 -16.21 -19.53 2.72
C ASP A 489 -16.09 -18.19 2.00
N LYS A 490 -15.92 -18.22 0.67
CA LYS A 490 -15.90 -17.05 -0.20
C LYS A 490 -16.85 -17.22 -1.36
N ASP A 491 -17.71 -16.24 -1.55
CA ASP A 491 -18.64 -16.16 -2.68
C ASP A 491 -18.36 -14.89 -3.50
N ALA A 492 -18.60 -14.96 -4.81
CA ALA A 492 -18.52 -13.80 -5.68
C ALA A 492 -19.65 -13.81 -6.70
N ASP A 493 -20.36 -12.69 -6.82
CA ASP A 493 -21.34 -12.41 -7.87
C ASP A 493 -20.72 -11.37 -8.80
N LEU A 494 -20.41 -11.76 -10.03
CA LEU A 494 -19.68 -10.93 -10.97
C LEU A 494 -20.54 -10.58 -12.15
N PHE A 495 -20.87 -9.31 -12.30
CA PHE A 495 -21.55 -8.76 -13.47
C PHE A 495 -20.69 -7.72 -14.15
N ALA A 496 -20.42 -7.89 -15.46
CA ALA A 496 -19.85 -6.83 -16.29
C ALA A 496 -20.43 -6.92 -17.70
N GLN A 497 -20.85 -5.80 -18.24
CA GLN A 497 -21.42 -5.70 -19.56
C GLN A 497 -20.91 -4.50 -20.35
N THR A 498 -20.63 -4.72 -21.63
CA THR A 498 -20.25 -3.65 -22.56
C THR A 498 -21.48 -3.07 -23.22
N TYR A 499 -21.59 -1.75 -23.18
CA TYR A 499 -22.62 -0.96 -23.85
C TYR A 499 -22.02 -0.18 -25.01
N LEU A 500 -22.58 -0.34 -26.21
CA LEU A 500 -22.12 0.29 -27.43
C LEU A 500 -23.12 1.34 -27.91
N VAL A 501 -22.63 2.54 -28.16
CA VAL A 501 -23.45 3.67 -28.63
C VAL A 501 -23.68 3.61 -30.14
N GLY A 502 -24.95 3.78 -30.57
CA GLY A 502 -25.33 3.92 -31.97
C GLY A 502 -25.55 2.60 -32.73
N SER A 503 -25.53 2.68 -34.05
CA SER A 503 -25.76 1.56 -34.97
C SER A 503 -24.62 1.41 -35.93
N MET A 504 -24.52 0.20 -36.55
CA MET A 504 -23.52 -0.11 -37.55
C MET A 504 -24.21 -0.76 -38.79
N PRO A 505 -23.67 -0.61 -40.01
CA PRO A 505 -24.13 -1.41 -41.16
C PRO A 505 -23.90 -2.90 -40.89
N ALA A 506 -24.92 -3.70 -41.08
CA ALA A 506 -24.82 -5.15 -40.89
C ALA A 506 -23.81 -5.74 -41.91
N PRO A 507 -22.73 -6.40 -41.42
CA PRO A 507 -21.82 -7.10 -42.34
C PRO A 507 -22.56 -8.29 -42.98
N PRO A 508 -22.17 -8.71 -44.20
CA PRO A 508 -22.86 -9.81 -44.93
C PRO A 508 -22.96 -11.10 -44.11
N SER A 509 -21.96 -11.43 -43.33
CA SER A 509 -21.94 -12.61 -42.47
C SER A 509 -22.97 -12.55 -41.35
N LEU A 510 -23.20 -11.37 -40.75
CA LEU A 510 -24.17 -11.19 -39.71
C LEU A 510 -25.59 -11.06 -40.27
N ALA A 511 -25.76 -10.33 -41.38
CA ALA A 511 -27.03 -10.22 -42.09
C ALA A 511 -27.59 -11.58 -42.49
N ALA A 512 -26.70 -12.57 -42.86
CA ALA A 512 -27.11 -13.92 -43.19
C ALA A 512 -27.64 -14.74 -42.01
N MET A 513 -27.37 -14.32 -40.77
CA MET A 513 -27.77 -15.02 -39.55
C MET A 513 -28.99 -14.41 -38.85
N ILE A 514 -29.31 -13.16 -39.16
CA ILE A 514 -30.43 -12.44 -38.54
C ILE A 514 -31.63 -12.37 -39.51
N PRO A 515 -32.80 -12.91 -39.15
CA PRO A 515 -33.99 -12.81 -39.99
C PRO A 515 -34.35 -11.34 -40.32
N ASN A 516 -34.69 -11.06 -41.58
CA ASN A 516 -35.09 -9.74 -42.07
C ASN A 516 -34.03 -8.64 -41.98
N VAL A 517 -32.75 -8.97 -41.86
CA VAL A 517 -31.64 -8.02 -41.92
C VAL A 517 -30.84 -8.27 -43.20
N ASN A 518 -30.63 -7.22 -44.01
CA ASN A 518 -29.79 -7.29 -45.22
C ASN A 518 -28.39 -6.72 -44.93
N ALA A 519 -27.42 -7.11 -45.75
CA ALA A 519 -26.10 -6.50 -45.69
C ALA A 519 -26.19 -4.97 -45.91
N GLY A 520 -25.67 -4.19 -44.95
CA GLY A 520 -25.75 -2.73 -45.00
C GLY A 520 -26.91 -2.08 -44.23
N ASP A 521 -27.90 -2.88 -43.81
CA ASP A 521 -28.95 -2.36 -42.90
C ASP A 521 -28.35 -1.87 -41.57
N LEU A 522 -28.85 -0.78 -41.03
CA LEU A 522 -28.42 -0.26 -39.74
C LEU A 522 -28.98 -1.12 -38.60
N ILE A 523 -28.10 -1.78 -37.90
CA ILE A 523 -28.42 -2.59 -36.71
C ILE A 523 -27.74 -1.98 -35.47
N PRO A 524 -28.24 -2.26 -34.27
CA PRO A 524 -27.48 -1.94 -33.04
C PRO A 524 -26.06 -2.52 -33.19
N ARG A 525 -25.06 -1.74 -32.73
CA ARG A 525 -23.67 -2.20 -32.79
C ARG A 525 -23.52 -3.46 -31.95
N GLN A 526 -22.96 -4.51 -32.58
CA GLN A 526 -22.61 -5.75 -31.93
C GLN A 526 -21.15 -6.05 -32.29
N LEU A 527 -20.32 -6.06 -31.29
CA LEU A 527 -18.90 -6.39 -31.45
C LEU A 527 -18.64 -7.72 -30.75
N THR A 528 -17.88 -8.58 -31.38
CA THR A 528 -17.33 -9.75 -30.68
C THR A 528 -16.17 -9.29 -29.80
N ALA A 529 -15.84 -10.05 -28.79
CA ALA A 529 -14.67 -9.79 -27.92
C ALA A 529 -13.39 -9.57 -28.76
N ALA A 530 -13.21 -10.29 -29.87
CA ALA A 530 -12.07 -10.13 -30.78
C ALA A 530 -12.07 -8.83 -31.61
N GLN A 531 -13.17 -8.09 -31.67
CA GLN A 531 -13.32 -6.87 -32.47
C GLN A 531 -13.31 -5.61 -31.65
N TRP A 532 -13.42 -5.75 -30.33
CA TRP A 532 -13.30 -4.64 -29.42
C TRP A 532 -11.83 -4.30 -29.23
N PRO A 533 -11.43 -3.04 -29.41
CA PRO A 533 -10.03 -2.66 -29.28
C PRO A 533 -9.45 -2.84 -27.87
N ILE A 534 -10.28 -3.21 -26.94
CA ILE A 534 -10.02 -3.27 -25.53
C ILE A 534 -10.15 -4.75 -25.07
N ASN A 535 -9.39 -5.64 -25.60
CA ASN A 535 -9.56 -7.09 -25.53
C ASN A 535 -9.51 -7.76 -24.14
N GLY A 536 -9.12 -7.07 -23.09
CA GLY A 536 -9.03 -7.66 -21.77
C GLY A 536 -10.31 -7.59 -20.92
N PHE A 537 -11.27 -6.74 -21.28
CA PHE A 537 -12.47 -6.44 -20.49
C PHE A 537 -13.77 -7.09 -20.99
N LEU A 538 -13.74 -7.86 -22.06
CA LEU A 538 -14.94 -8.11 -22.84
C LEU A 538 -15.54 -9.48 -22.74
N ASN A 539 -15.17 -10.24 -21.80
CA ASN A 539 -16.06 -11.31 -21.43
C ASN A 539 -17.15 -10.67 -20.56
N ASN A 540 -18.29 -10.30 -21.17
CA ASN A 540 -19.49 -10.09 -20.41
C ASN A 540 -19.57 -11.25 -19.42
N VAL A 541 -19.54 -10.94 -18.15
CA VAL A 541 -19.67 -11.90 -17.07
C VAL A 541 -20.99 -11.65 -16.38
N ASP A 542 -21.73 -12.68 -16.09
CA ASP A 542 -22.96 -12.70 -15.30
C ASP A 542 -23.00 -14.09 -14.66
N ASP A 543 -22.16 -14.25 -13.63
CA ASP A 543 -21.89 -15.55 -13.02
C ASP A 543 -21.62 -15.42 -11.52
N THR A 544 -21.93 -16.49 -10.80
CA THR A 544 -21.67 -16.65 -9.38
C THR A 544 -20.61 -17.72 -9.15
N PHE A 545 -19.72 -17.48 -8.21
CA PHE A 545 -18.62 -18.36 -7.86
C PHE A 545 -18.58 -18.55 -6.35
N SER A 546 -18.19 -19.74 -5.91
CA SER A 546 -17.98 -20.02 -4.49
C SER A 546 -16.80 -20.95 -4.26
N ARG A 547 -16.11 -20.76 -3.16
CA ARG A 547 -15.04 -21.65 -2.70
C ARG A 547 -15.01 -21.73 -1.18
N ASN A 548 -14.61 -22.89 -0.68
CA ASN A 548 -14.27 -23.08 0.73
C ASN A 548 -12.77 -23.32 0.87
N VAL A 549 -12.16 -22.66 1.86
CA VAL A 549 -10.74 -22.73 2.15
C VAL A 549 -10.54 -23.14 3.59
N THR A 550 -9.80 -24.21 3.82
CA THR A 550 -9.37 -24.57 5.17
C THR A 550 -7.86 -24.42 5.28
N SER A 551 -7.38 -23.77 6.33
CA SER A 551 -5.96 -23.59 6.57
C SER A 551 -5.58 -23.93 8.01
N THR A 552 -4.40 -24.52 8.18
CA THR A 552 -3.80 -24.74 9.49
C THR A 552 -2.41 -24.11 9.52
N THR A 553 -2.26 -23.06 10.33
CA THR A 553 -0.98 -22.41 10.56
C THR A 553 -0.40 -22.81 11.90
N TYR A 554 0.92 -22.84 11.98
CA TYR A 554 1.63 -23.20 13.20
C TYR A 554 2.86 -22.30 13.43
N SER A 555 3.25 -22.22 14.69
CA SER A 555 4.51 -21.56 15.09
C SER A 555 5.23 -22.35 16.17
N LEU A 556 6.55 -22.30 16.13
CA LEU A 556 7.44 -22.92 17.10
C LEU A 556 8.58 -21.97 17.37
N SER A 557 8.87 -21.64 18.63
CA SER A 557 10.07 -20.89 18.94
C SER A 557 10.74 -21.38 20.23
N LEU A 558 12.06 -21.30 20.26
CA LEU A 558 12.90 -21.58 21.40
C LEU A 558 13.67 -20.31 21.78
N GLN A 559 13.55 -19.89 23.02
CA GLN A 559 14.22 -18.71 23.59
C GLN A 559 15.18 -19.12 24.65
N LYS A 560 16.37 -18.55 24.67
CA LYS A 560 17.39 -18.74 25.69
C LYS A 560 17.94 -17.40 26.17
N ASP A 561 17.72 -17.07 27.42
CA ASP A 561 18.39 -15.97 28.07
C ASP A 561 19.82 -16.44 28.43
N ILE A 562 20.83 -15.84 27.79
CA ILE A 562 22.23 -16.18 27.98
C ILE A 562 22.81 -15.41 29.16
N GLN A 563 22.33 -14.18 29.31
CA GLN A 563 22.64 -13.25 30.39
C GLN A 563 21.39 -12.45 30.69
N GLU A 564 21.38 -11.72 31.80
CA GLU A 564 20.43 -10.64 32.03
C GLU A 564 20.51 -9.66 30.82
N ASP A 565 19.41 -9.30 30.23
CA ASP A 565 19.36 -8.43 29.04
C ASP A 565 19.93 -8.98 27.73
N VAL A 566 20.21 -10.29 27.62
CA VAL A 566 20.63 -10.91 26.35
C VAL A 566 19.88 -12.21 26.09
N MET A 567 19.00 -12.19 25.11
CA MET A 567 18.20 -13.32 24.66
C MET A 567 18.63 -13.76 23.25
N LEU A 568 18.85 -15.07 23.09
CA LEU A 568 18.89 -15.73 21.77
C LEU A 568 17.55 -16.43 21.51
N TYR A 569 17.13 -16.44 20.27
CA TYR A 569 15.96 -17.21 19.86
C TYR A 569 16.14 -17.85 18.49
N ALA A 570 15.39 -18.91 18.27
CA ALA A 570 15.15 -19.49 16.96
C ALA A 570 13.65 -19.73 16.81
N SER A 571 13.07 -19.40 15.66
CA SER A 571 11.64 -19.55 15.41
C SER A 571 11.35 -20.10 14.02
N LEU A 572 10.23 -20.80 13.91
CA LEU A 572 9.59 -21.25 12.68
C LEU A 572 8.14 -20.82 12.75
N ALA A 573 7.67 -20.12 11.73
CA ALA A 573 6.29 -19.63 11.66
C ALA A 573 5.72 -19.80 10.25
N THR A 574 4.40 -20.04 10.17
CA THR A 574 3.68 -20.14 8.90
C THR A 574 2.56 -19.12 8.85
N GLY A 575 2.22 -18.70 7.63
CA GLY A 575 1.11 -17.82 7.31
C GLY A 575 0.42 -18.25 6.03
N PHE A 576 -0.76 -17.72 5.78
CA PHE A 576 -1.45 -17.92 4.52
C PHE A 576 -2.27 -16.67 4.14
N LYS A 577 -2.48 -16.53 2.85
CA LYS A 577 -3.42 -15.57 2.27
C LYS A 577 -4.39 -16.32 1.37
N SER A 578 -5.66 -16.12 1.59
CA SER A 578 -6.69 -16.81 0.82
C SER A 578 -6.67 -16.40 -0.64
N GLY A 579 -6.93 -17.35 -1.53
CA GLY A 579 -7.26 -17.09 -2.91
C GLY A 579 -8.64 -16.47 -3.08
N GLY A 580 -9.05 -16.30 -4.32
CA GLY A 580 -10.31 -15.64 -4.63
C GLY A 580 -10.66 -15.70 -6.11
N PHE A 581 -11.44 -14.72 -6.56
CA PHE A 581 -11.98 -14.67 -7.92
C PHE A 581 -11.61 -13.36 -8.60
N ASN A 582 -11.06 -13.49 -9.81
CA ASN A 582 -10.72 -12.34 -10.65
C ASN A 582 -11.98 -11.63 -11.16
N ALA A 583 -12.05 -10.34 -10.91
CA ALA A 583 -13.14 -9.47 -11.37
C ALA A 583 -13.18 -9.34 -12.90
N THR A 584 -12.02 -9.09 -13.51
CA THR A 584 -11.92 -8.55 -14.86
C THR A 584 -11.74 -9.59 -15.95
N GLY A 585 -11.64 -10.88 -15.63
CA GLY A 585 -11.60 -11.90 -16.66
C GLY A 585 -10.61 -13.02 -16.42
N GLU A 586 -10.48 -13.85 -17.43
CA GLU A 586 -9.56 -14.96 -17.48
C GLU A 586 -8.90 -15.03 -18.86
N SER A 587 -7.69 -15.56 -18.91
CA SER A 587 -6.99 -15.91 -20.13
C SER A 587 -6.34 -17.29 -19.95
N PRO A 588 -7.12 -18.39 -20.02
CA PRO A 588 -6.61 -19.74 -19.74
C PRO A 588 -5.47 -20.15 -20.67
N SER A 589 -5.44 -19.61 -21.90
CA SER A 589 -4.35 -19.84 -22.85
C SER A 589 -3.02 -19.24 -22.42
N GLU A 590 -3.06 -18.25 -21.54
CA GLU A 590 -1.90 -17.59 -20.93
C GLU A 590 -1.67 -18.04 -19.48
N GLY A 591 -2.50 -18.94 -18.95
CA GLY A 591 -2.40 -19.44 -17.58
C GLY A 591 -3.12 -18.59 -16.53
N PHE A 592 -4.00 -17.67 -16.95
CA PHE A 592 -4.79 -16.83 -16.04
C PHE A 592 -6.21 -17.37 -15.95
N PHE A 593 -6.61 -17.76 -14.74
CA PHE A 593 -7.90 -18.37 -14.47
C PHE A 593 -8.80 -17.40 -13.68
N ARG A 594 -10.11 -17.65 -13.73
CA ARG A 594 -11.09 -16.90 -12.95
C ARG A 594 -10.81 -17.01 -11.45
N GLU A 595 -10.55 -18.22 -10.97
CA GLU A 595 -10.17 -18.51 -9.60
C GLU A 595 -8.65 -18.51 -9.49
N TYR A 596 -8.11 -17.86 -8.43
CA TYR A 596 -6.71 -17.95 -8.05
C TYR A 596 -6.59 -18.64 -6.68
N GLU A 597 -5.47 -19.36 -6.49
CA GLU A 597 -5.24 -20.22 -5.34
C GLU A 597 -4.72 -19.45 -4.12
N ASP A 598 -4.73 -20.13 -2.97
CA ASP A 598 -4.17 -19.63 -1.74
C ASP A 598 -2.65 -19.49 -1.83
N GLU A 599 -2.10 -18.56 -1.08
CA GLU A 599 -0.68 -18.32 -0.92
C GLU A 599 -0.25 -18.76 0.48
N GLU A 600 0.88 -19.45 0.60
CA GLU A 600 1.39 -19.95 1.86
C GLU A 600 2.83 -19.51 2.08
N SER A 601 3.14 -19.02 3.29
CA SER A 601 4.50 -18.63 3.68
C SER A 601 5.01 -19.45 4.85
N THR A 602 6.29 -19.76 4.78
CA THR A 602 7.07 -20.36 5.87
C THR A 602 8.31 -19.52 6.13
N ASN A 603 8.58 -19.17 7.37
CA ASN A 603 9.74 -18.40 7.79
C ASN A 603 10.49 -19.11 8.89
N PHE A 604 11.80 -19.28 8.71
CA PHE A 604 12.73 -19.70 9.76
C PHE A 604 13.64 -18.53 10.09
N GLU A 605 13.82 -18.23 11.39
CA GLU A 605 14.72 -17.17 11.81
C GLU A 605 15.50 -17.51 13.09
N ILE A 606 16.69 -16.94 13.17
CA ILE A 606 17.53 -16.95 14.37
C ILE A 606 17.93 -15.52 14.68
N GLY A 607 17.73 -15.10 15.94
CA GLY A 607 18.02 -13.74 16.33
C GLY A 607 18.59 -13.61 17.74
N ILE A 608 19.17 -12.46 17.97
CA ILE A 608 19.65 -11.98 19.26
C ILE A 608 18.99 -10.67 19.60
N LYS A 609 18.52 -10.53 20.82
CA LYS A 609 18.05 -9.27 21.41
C LYS A 609 18.90 -8.97 22.63
N SER A 610 19.46 -7.78 22.70
CA SER A 610 20.39 -7.44 23.77
C SER A 610 20.31 -5.97 24.18
N ARG A 611 20.50 -5.74 25.47
CA ARG A 611 20.80 -4.44 26.06
C ARG A 611 22.16 -4.47 26.69
N ILE A 612 23.01 -3.56 26.27
CA ILE A 612 24.41 -3.47 26.73
C ILE A 612 24.69 -2.07 27.26
N ASN A 613 25.87 -1.84 27.81
CA ASN A 613 26.28 -0.55 28.37
C ASN A 613 25.32 -0.04 29.47
N ASN A 614 24.93 -0.90 30.41
CA ASN A 614 23.94 -0.59 31.46
C ASN A 614 22.60 -0.12 30.87
N GLY A 615 22.10 -0.79 29.84
CA GLY A 615 20.84 -0.47 29.19
C GLY A 615 20.88 0.73 28.23
N LYS A 616 22.03 1.37 28.00
CA LYS A 616 22.16 2.55 27.11
C LYS A 616 22.21 2.21 25.63
N THR A 617 22.45 0.97 25.27
CA THR A 617 22.52 0.50 23.89
C THR A 617 21.70 -0.76 23.73
N GLN A 618 20.70 -0.74 22.88
CA GLN A 618 19.91 -1.89 22.46
C GLN A 618 20.35 -2.31 21.08
N ILE A 619 20.59 -3.61 20.88
CA ILE A 619 20.98 -4.22 19.60
C ILE A 619 20.11 -5.45 19.40
N ASN A 620 19.32 -5.45 18.32
CA ASN A 620 18.54 -6.59 17.88
C ASN A 620 19.02 -6.95 16.47
N ALA A 621 19.40 -8.20 16.27
CA ALA A 621 19.86 -8.71 14.98
C ALA A 621 19.22 -10.06 14.68
N THR A 622 18.77 -10.25 13.45
CA THR A 622 18.09 -11.47 13.01
C THR A 622 18.56 -11.85 11.62
N VAL A 623 18.77 -13.13 11.40
CA VAL A 623 18.91 -13.75 10.07
C VAL A 623 17.65 -14.58 9.85
N PHE A 624 17.06 -14.47 8.68
CA PHE A 624 15.83 -15.17 8.35
C PHE A 624 15.90 -15.79 6.94
N ASP A 625 15.16 -16.87 6.77
CA ASP A 625 14.91 -17.56 5.49
C ASP A 625 13.41 -17.75 5.36
N MET A 626 12.82 -17.03 4.42
CA MET A 626 11.38 -17.01 4.18
C MET A 626 11.07 -17.50 2.77
N GLU A 627 10.19 -18.48 2.67
CA GLU A 627 9.68 -19.00 1.40
C GLU A 627 8.17 -18.79 1.32
N THR A 628 7.69 -18.23 0.19
CA THR A 628 6.28 -18.04 -0.10
C THR A 628 5.93 -18.80 -1.36
N GLU A 629 5.10 -19.82 -1.21
CA GLU A 629 4.58 -20.61 -2.31
C GLU A 629 3.34 -19.96 -2.92
N LYS A 630 3.17 -20.10 -4.25
CA LYS A 630 2.01 -19.60 -4.99
C LYS A 630 1.74 -18.10 -4.74
N LEU A 631 2.80 -17.32 -4.61
CA LEU A 631 2.70 -15.87 -4.40
C LEU A 631 1.73 -15.25 -5.41
N GLN A 632 0.73 -14.54 -4.91
CA GLN A 632 -0.29 -13.91 -5.72
C GLN A 632 0.27 -12.64 -6.35
N GLY A 633 0.49 -12.70 -7.65
CA GLY A 633 0.94 -11.58 -8.46
C GLY A 633 -0.23 -10.93 -9.21
N VAL A 634 -0.01 -9.71 -9.66
CA VAL A 634 -0.97 -8.99 -10.49
C VAL A 634 -0.35 -8.71 -11.83
N LYS A 635 -1.04 -9.09 -12.91
CA LYS A 635 -0.67 -8.73 -14.26
C LYS A 635 -1.63 -7.68 -14.79
N GLN A 636 -1.07 -6.56 -15.24
CA GLN A 636 -1.84 -5.56 -15.95
C GLN A 636 -2.14 -6.07 -17.36
N LEU A 637 -3.41 -6.23 -17.66
CA LEU A 637 -3.92 -6.43 -19.01
C LEU A 637 -4.18 -5.05 -19.65
N GLU A 638 -4.57 -5.04 -20.92
CA GLU A 638 -4.79 -3.79 -21.67
C GLU A 638 -5.79 -2.83 -20.99
N LEU A 639 -6.79 -3.34 -20.29
CA LEU A 639 -7.76 -2.52 -19.53
C LEU A 639 -8.24 -3.19 -18.26
N GLY A 640 -7.35 -3.76 -17.48
CA GLY A 640 -7.70 -4.36 -16.22
C GLY A 640 -6.52 -5.08 -15.63
N THR A 641 -6.75 -5.67 -14.49
CA THR A 641 -5.76 -6.46 -13.77
C THR A 641 -6.29 -7.88 -13.62
N VAL A 642 -5.38 -8.84 -13.68
CA VAL A 642 -5.68 -10.23 -13.34
C VAL A 642 -4.71 -10.66 -12.25
N VAL A 643 -5.26 -11.29 -11.22
CA VAL A 643 -4.48 -11.96 -10.18
C VAL A 643 -4.11 -13.35 -10.66
N TYR A 644 -2.89 -13.77 -10.44
CA TYR A 644 -2.42 -15.12 -10.76
C TYR A 644 -1.48 -15.60 -9.65
N ASN A 645 -1.32 -16.92 -9.55
CA ASN A 645 -0.35 -17.52 -8.64
C ASN A 645 0.97 -17.76 -9.37
N SER A 646 2.06 -17.33 -8.76
CA SER A 646 3.40 -17.65 -9.26
C SER A 646 3.64 -19.16 -9.19
N SER A 647 4.14 -19.75 -10.27
CA SER A 647 4.57 -21.15 -10.29
C SER A 647 5.95 -21.36 -9.65
N ILE A 648 6.65 -20.28 -9.35
CA ILE A 648 7.98 -20.27 -8.72
C ILE A 648 7.81 -19.70 -7.30
N PRO A 649 8.23 -20.41 -6.26
CA PRO A 649 8.22 -19.87 -4.90
C PRO A 649 9.09 -18.62 -4.78
N ALA A 650 8.62 -17.64 -4.03
CA ALA A 650 9.43 -16.48 -3.65
C ALA A 650 10.29 -16.83 -2.44
N LYS A 651 11.60 -16.81 -2.58
CA LYS A 651 12.55 -17.07 -1.49
C LYS A 651 13.26 -15.79 -1.09
N ARG A 652 13.37 -15.57 0.22
CA ARG A 652 14.01 -14.41 0.81
C ARG A 652 14.93 -14.82 1.95
N LEU A 653 16.23 -14.85 1.70
CA LEU A 653 17.24 -14.91 2.74
C LEU A 653 17.63 -13.46 3.08
N GLY A 654 17.63 -13.11 4.36
CA GLY A 654 17.95 -11.75 4.73
C GLY A 654 18.45 -11.55 6.14
N VAL A 655 18.81 -10.32 6.41
CA VAL A 655 19.32 -9.86 7.71
C VAL A 655 18.59 -8.59 8.10
N ASP A 656 18.08 -8.55 9.33
CA ASP A 656 17.56 -7.37 10.00
C ASP A 656 18.48 -6.98 11.15
N LEU A 657 18.80 -5.70 11.27
CA LEU A 657 19.57 -5.14 12.38
C LEU A 657 18.92 -3.84 12.84
N ASN A 658 18.63 -3.74 14.13
CA ASN A 658 18.13 -2.53 14.77
C ASN A 658 19.02 -2.17 15.96
N VAL A 659 19.49 -0.93 16.00
CA VAL A 659 20.36 -0.40 17.07
C VAL A 659 19.79 0.91 17.56
N ILE A 660 19.57 1.02 18.86
CA ILE A 660 19.23 2.28 19.52
C ILE A 660 20.30 2.54 20.58
N THR A 661 20.87 3.72 20.64
CA THR A 661 21.91 4.02 21.61
C THR A 661 21.80 5.45 22.16
N LYS A 662 21.87 5.56 23.47
CA LYS A 662 21.99 6.81 24.21
C LYS A 662 23.47 7.18 24.30
N ILE A 663 23.97 7.92 23.30
CA ILE A 663 25.38 8.33 23.20
C ILE A 663 25.77 9.23 24.36
N SER A 664 24.88 10.10 24.75
CA SER A 664 25.00 10.99 25.92
C SER A 664 23.62 11.26 26.53
N PRO A 665 23.51 11.88 27.71
CA PRO A 665 22.22 12.23 28.28
C PRO A 665 21.30 13.05 27.35
N ASN A 666 21.90 13.75 26.39
CA ASN A 666 21.20 14.67 25.49
C ASN A 666 21.22 14.19 24.03
N LEU A 667 21.80 13.04 23.71
CA LEU A 667 21.94 12.56 22.33
C LEU A 667 21.59 11.08 22.25
N VAL A 668 20.53 10.77 21.51
CA VAL A 668 20.11 9.42 21.15
C VAL A 668 20.31 9.22 19.65
N ALA A 669 20.82 8.08 19.25
CA ALA A 669 20.89 7.67 17.87
C ALA A 669 20.16 6.34 17.67
N ASN A 670 19.53 6.19 16.52
CA ASN A 670 18.98 4.93 16.05
C ASN A 670 19.54 4.59 14.68
N PHE A 671 19.66 3.30 14.43
CA PHE A 671 20.08 2.75 13.15
C PHE A 671 19.28 1.49 12.88
N GLY A 672 18.61 1.45 11.74
CA GLY A 672 17.94 0.28 11.20
C GLY A 672 18.62 -0.13 9.90
N TYR A 673 18.71 -1.43 9.65
CA TYR A 673 19.30 -1.99 8.43
C TYR A 673 18.59 -3.28 8.05
N MET A 674 18.24 -3.41 6.78
CA MET A 674 17.76 -4.64 6.16
C MET A 674 18.58 -4.94 4.92
N HIS A 675 18.89 -6.21 4.73
CA HIS A 675 19.48 -6.73 3.50
C HIS A 675 18.75 -8.00 3.07
N LEU A 676 18.43 -8.08 1.79
CA LEU A 676 17.81 -9.24 1.15
C LEU A 676 18.76 -9.76 0.08
N ASP A 677 18.96 -11.08 0.06
CA ASP A 677 19.71 -11.74 -1.00
C ASP A 677 18.82 -11.86 -2.24
N ASP A 678 19.26 -11.25 -3.34
CA ASP A 678 18.53 -11.19 -4.61
C ASP A 678 18.84 -12.38 -5.53
N ASP A 679 19.91 -13.16 -5.27
CA ASP A 679 20.39 -14.21 -6.17
C ASP A 679 19.40 -15.40 -6.30
N GLU A 680 18.52 -15.61 -5.32
CA GLU A 680 17.54 -16.71 -5.31
C GLU A 680 16.11 -16.27 -5.69
N ALA A 681 15.84 -14.98 -5.77
CA ALA A 681 14.55 -14.48 -6.20
C ALA A 681 14.50 -14.42 -7.72
N ASP A 682 13.57 -15.14 -8.34
CA ASP A 682 13.27 -14.89 -9.75
C ASP A 682 12.50 -13.56 -9.86
N ILE A 683 13.26 -12.48 -9.68
CA ILE A 683 12.82 -11.10 -9.77
C ILE A 683 12.11 -10.85 -11.11
N SER A 684 12.42 -11.67 -12.12
CA SER A 684 11.90 -11.47 -13.48
C SER A 684 10.40 -11.73 -13.62
N THR A 685 9.77 -12.39 -12.66
CA THR A 685 8.41 -12.92 -12.84
C THR A 685 7.34 -12.31 -11.93
N ASN A 686 7.69 -11.58 -10.85
CA ASN A 686 6.68 -11.06 -9.93
C ASN A 686 6.92 -9.59 -9.52
N ALA A 687 5.96 -8.71 -9.85
CA ALA A 687 6.02 -7.28 -9.51
C ALA A 687 6.08 -6.99 -8.00
N ALA A 688 5.51 -7.87 -7.16
CA ALA A 688 5.56 -7.70 -5.72
C ALA A 688 6.99 -7.78 -5.17
N ILE A 689 7.83 -8.61 -5.78
CA ILE A 689 9.23 -8.78 -5.39
C ILE A 689 10.08 -7.60 -5.89
N ARG A 690 9.81 -7.10 -7.10
CA ARG A 690 10.59 -6.06 -7.77
C ARG A 690 10.59 -4.70 -7.09
N LEU A 691 9.45 -4.32 -6.51
CA LEU A 691 9.29 -3.04 -5.81
C LEU A 691 9.87 -3.08 -4.39
N THR A 692 10.93 -3.85 -4.18
CA THR A 692 11.61 -4.01 -2.90
C THR A 692 13.10 -3.78 -3.09
N PRO A 693 13.76 -2.95 -2.27
CA PRO A 693 15.19 -2.76 -2.35
C PRO A 693 15.94 -4.01 -1.85
N ALA A 694 17.12 -4.27 -2.44
CA ALA A 694 18.03 -5.30 -1.95
C ALA A 694 18.61 -4.93 -0.59
N MET A 695 18.82 -3.64 -0.34
CA MET A 695 19.30 -3.10 0.93
C MET A 695 18.54 -1.82 1.27
N ALA A 696 18.13 -1.71 2.53
CA ALA A 696 17.55 -0.50 3.08
C ALA A 696 18.18 -0.19 4.45
N TYR A 697 18.37 1.09 4.75
CA TYR A 697 18.75 1.51 6.09
C TYR A 697 18.19 2.88 6.46
N ASN A 698 18.04 3.10 7.76
CA ASN A 698 17.74 4.41 8.31
C ASN A 698 18.73 4.79 9.41
N VAL A 699 18.97 6.07 9.56
CA VAL A 699 19.79 6.64 10.63
C VAL A 699 19.06 7.84 11.20
N GLY A 700 18.80 7.82 12.50
CA GLY A 700 18.16 8.92 13.21
C GLY A 700 18.99 9.46 14.37
N PHE A 701 18.88 10.76 14.59
CA PHE A 701 19.52 11.47 15.71
C PHE A 701 18.52 12.36 16.41
N SER A 702 18.36 12.20 17.73
CA SER A 702 17.62 13.09 18.61
C SER A 702 18.57 13.79 19.54
N HIS A 703 18.60 15.14 19.51
CA HIS A 703 19.43 15.95 20.38
C HIS A 703 18.57 16.92 21.19
N PHE A 704 18.80 16.95 22.49
CA PHE A 704 18.09 17.78 23.45
C PHE A 704 19.01 18.84 24.05
N LEU A 705 18.56 20.08 24.04
CA LEU A 705 19.30 21.21 24.60
C LEU A 705 18.37 22.06 25.51
N SER A 706 18.75 22.29 26.75
CA SER A 706 18.02 23.22 27.62
C SER A 706 18.21 24.66 27.15
N LEU A 707 17.11 25.38 26.94
CA LEU A 707 17.12 26.78 26.52
C LEU A 707 16.05 27.59 27.26
N GLY A 708 16.48 28.48 28.13
CA GLY A 708 15.57 29.29 28.97
C GLY A 708 14.76 28.41 29.93
N ASN A 709 13.44 28.54 29.89
CA ASN A 709 12.51 27.72 30.66
C ASN A 709 12.00 26.49 29.89
N GLY A 710 12.61 26.15 28.77
CA GLY A 710 12.21 25.01 27.92
C GLY A 710 13.41 24.22 27.44
N LYS A 711 13.13 23.32 26.51
CA LYS A 711 14.10 22.46 25.83
C LYS A 711 13.98 22.65 24.30
N VAL A 712 15.10 22.66 23.62
CA VAL A 712 15.13 22.50 22.16
C VAL A 712 15.39 21.04 21.87
N HIS A 713 14.51 20.42 21.12
CA HIS A 713 14.68 19.10 20.55
C HIS A 713 14.97 19.23 19.05
N THR A 714 16.05 18.63 18.60
CA THR A 714 16.38 18.53 17.18
C THR A 714 16.39 17.07 16.78
N ARG A 715 15.57 16.72 15.80
CA ARG A 715 15.50 15.40 15.20
C ARG A 715 15.93 15.47 13.73
N ALA A 716 16.75 14.50 13.30
CA ALA A 716 17.11 14.31 11.91
C ALA A 716 17.03 12.81 11.60
N ASP A 717 16.32 12.45 10.55
CA ASP A 717 16.13 11.08 10.08
C ASP A 717 16.50 10.99 8.62
N TYR A 718 17.45 10.13 8.30
CA TYR A 718 17.87 9.82 6.95
C TYR A 718 17.51 8.36 6.65
N SER A 719 16.83 8.13 5.54
CA SER A 719 16.55 6.80 5.01
C SER A 719 17.13 6.64 3.61
N TYR A 720 17.56 5.43 3.30
CA TYR A 720 18.12 5.05 2.02
C TYR A 720 17.68 3.64 1.63
N ASP A 721 17.22 3.49 0.38
CA ASP A 721 16.91 2.23 -0.25
C ASP A 721 17.74 2.09 -1.52
N ASP A 722 18.43 0.97 -1.67
CA ASP A 722 19.34 0.66 -2.77
C ASP A 722 18.62 -0.12 -3.87
N ASP A 723 18.91 0.21 -5.12
CA ASP A 723 18.51 -0.56 -6.30
C ASP A 723 17.01 -0.90 -6.38
N MET A 724 16.13 0.02 -5.97
CA MET A 724 14.70 -0.23 -6.05
C MET A 724 14.19 -0.12 -7.50
N GLU A 725 13.59 -1.19 -8.01
CA GLU A 725 12.83 -1.11 -9.25
C GLU A 725 11.53 -0.31 -9.04
N VAL A 726 11.21 0.57 -9.98
CA VAL A 726 10.00 1.41 -9.93
C VAL A 726 8.92 0.96 -10.91
N THR A 727 9.19 -0.08 -11.72
CA THR A 727 8.24 -0.57 -12.74
C THR A 727 7.37 -1.70 -12.22
N SER A 728 6.07 -1.55 -12.33
CA SER A 728 5.10 -2.58 -11.92
C SER A 728 4.92 -3.72 -12.93
N ASN A 729 5.51 -3.60 -14.14
CA ASN A 729 5.25 -4.52 -15.25
C ASN A 729 6.42 -5.46 -15.52
N TYR A 730 6.12 -6.64 -16.05
CA TYR A 730 7.06 -7.70 -16.35
C TYR A 730 8.19 -7.32 -17.29
N SER A 731 9.40 -7.76 -16.99
CA SER A 731 10.57 -7.63 -17.89
C SER A 731 10.42 -8.38 -19.20
N THR A 732 9.49 -9.32 -19.28
CA THR A 732 9.19 -10.11 -20.49
C THR A 732 8.13 -9.49 -21.40
N ASP A 733 7.47 -8.41 -20.96
CA ASP A 733 6.54 -7.68 -21.82
C ASP A 733 7.35 -6.94 -22.93
N PRO A 734 7.15 -7.29 -24.22
CA PRO A 734 7.80 -6.58 -25.32
C PRO A 734 7.53 -5.08 -25.29
N ALA A 735 6.44 -4.65 -24.69
CA ALA A 735 6.08 -3.26 -24.55
C ALA A 735 6.98 -2.49 -23.56
N LEU A 736 7.55 -3.17 -22.56
CA LEU A 736 8.57 -2.57 -21.69
C LEU A 736 9.94 -2.43 -22.36
N ALA A 737 10.18 -3.16 -23.46
CA ALA A 737 11.38 -2.94 -24.27
C ALA A 737 11.46 -1.51 -24.83
N GLU A 738 10.33 -0.80 -24.86
CA GLU A 738 10.16 0.54 -25.35
C GLU A 738 10.23 1.62 -24.27
N LEU A 739 10.29 1.24 -22.98
CA LEU A 739 10.61 2.20 -21.90
C LEU A 739 11.95 2.87 -22.17
N PRO A 740 12.07 4.19 -22.02
CA PRO A 740 13.35 4.84 -21.96
C PRO A 740 14.29 4.10 -21.00
N SER A 741 15.55 3.93 -21.38
CA SER A 741 16.53 3.21 -20.56
C SER A 741 16.62 3.75 -19.13
N SER A 742 16.36 5.05 -18.96
CA SER A 742 16.33 5.71 -17.65
C SER A 742 15.28 5.15 -16.68
N PHE A 743 14.20 4.52 -17.15
CA PHE A 743 13.19 3.90 -16.30
C PHE A 743 13.39 2.39 -16.11
N LYS A 744 14.40 1.80 -16.76
CA LYS A 744 14.73 0.37 -16.63
C LYS A 744 15.80 0.11 -15.59
N GLU A 745 16.57 1.13 -15.26
CA GLU A 745 17.62 1.02 -14.26
C GLU A 745 17.00 1.13 -12.87
N PRO A 746 17.35 0.25 -11.94
CA PRO A 746 17.03 0.41 -10.54
C PRO A 746 17.54 1.75 -10.01
N ARG A 747 16.88 2.31 -9.01
CA ARG A 747 17.21 3.64 -8.49
C ARG A 747 17.30 3.63 -6.99
N ASP A 748 18.30 4.33 -6.50
CA ASP A 748 18.43 4.64 -5.10
C ASP A 748 17.33 5.62 -4.67
N ARG A 749 16.73 5.37 -3.54
CA ARG A 749 15.80 6.29 -2.89
C ARG A 749 16.42 6.80 -1.61
N GLU A 750 16.54 8.09 -1.48
CA GLU A 750 17.03 8.73 -0.27
C GLU A 750 16.04 9.79 0.24
N ASN A 751 15.90 9.90 1.54
CA ASN A 751 15.06 10.89 2.16
C ASN A 751 15.70 11.41 3.45
N LEU A 752 15.72 12.72 3.63
CA LEU A 752 16.16 13.37 4.86
C LEU A 752 15.03 14.22 5.42
N ASN A 753 14.59 13.88 6.62
CA ASN A 753 13.61 14.66 7.37
C ASN A 753 14.28 15.31 8.57
N VAL A 754 13.92 16.56 8.86
CA VAL A 754 14.46 17.31 10.01
C VAL A 754 13.32 18.02 10.74
N LYS A 755 13.28 17.93 12.06
CA LYS A 755 12.40 18.71 12.93
C LYS A 755 13.23 19.39 14.01
N ILE A 756 12.95 20.67 14.27
CA ILE A 756 13.50 21.43 15.39
C ILE A 756 12.32 21.99 16.17
N ALA A 757 12.18 21.59 17.40
CA ALA A 757 11.10 22.01 18.29
C ALA A 757 11.66 22.65 19.55
N TRP A 758 11.08 23.77 19.98
CA TRP A 758 11.24 24.28 21.32
C TRP A 758 9.98 23.99 22.13
N SER A 759 10.12 23.41 23.30
CA SER A 759 8.99 23.06 24.15
C SER A 759 9.23 23.41 25.61
N ASN A 760 8.16 23.72 26.32
CA ASN A 760 8.09 23.76 27.77
C ASN A 760 6.91 22.88 28.24
N ASP A 761 6.49 22.99 29.50
CA ASP A 761 5.45 22.11 30.07
C ASP A 761 4.11 22.11 29.27
N ASN A 762 3.76 23.25 28.66
CA ASN A 762 2.46 23.39 27.97
C ASN A 762 2.55 23.67 26.47
N LEU A 763 3.64 24.26 26.01
CA LEU A 763 3.74 24.77 24.63
C LEU A 763 4.92 24.14 23.90
N GLU A 764 4.66 23.66 22.69
CA GLU A 764 5.68 23.33 21.70
C GLU A 764 5.53 24.22 20.46
N VAL A 765 6.65 24.71 19.95
CA VAL A 765 6.73 25.38 18.64
C VAL A 765 7.79 24.67 17.83
N ALA A 766 7.42 24.15 16.69
CA ALA A 766 8.32 23.38 15.84
C ALA A 766 8.39 23.93 14.42
N TYR A 767 9.55 23.72 13.80
CA TYR A 767 9.80 23.84 12.38
C TYR A 767 10.24 22.49 11.85
N TRP A 768 9.64 22.05 10.76
CA TRP A 768 9.97 20.76 10.13
C TRP A 768 10.22 20.91 8.64
N VAL A 769 11.05 20.02 8.10
CA VAL A 769 11.35 19.87 6.68
C VAL A 769 11.30 18.38 6.36
N LYS A 770 10.48 18.00 5.39
CA LYS A 770 10.43 16.65 4.80
C LYS A 770 11.10 16.68 3.44
N ASN A 771 11.80 15.60 3.09
CA ASN A 771 12.64 15.52 1.88
C ASN A 771 13.59 16.75 1.75
N ALA A 772 14.39 17.01 2.79
CA ALA A 772 15.24 18.22 2.88
C ALA A 772 16.31 18.27 1.77
N THR A 773 16.70 17.14 1.20
CA THR A 773 17.61 17.02 0.05
C THR A 773 16.94 17.39 -1.26
N ASP A 774 15.60 17.52 -1.28
CA ASP A 774 14.79 17.75 -2.47
C ASP A 774 15.06 16.71 -3.57
N HIS A 775 15.27 15.47 -3.14
CA HIS A 775 15.53 14.39 -4.07
C HIS A 775 14.21 13.96 -4.74
N PHE A 776 14.22 13.95 -6.07
CA PHE A 776 13.08 13.48 -6.86
C PHE A 776 13.07 11.95 -6.91
N HIS A 777 11.92 11.37 -6.63
CA HIS A 777 11.72 9.91 -6.73
C HIS A 777 10.47 9.57 -7.52
N GLU A 778 10.61 8.63 -8.42
CA GLU A 778 9.48 7.90 -8.96
C GLU A 778 9.12 6.80 -7.97
N ARG A 779 7.86 6.84 -7.54
CA ARG A 779 7.30 5.82 -6.66
C ARG A 779 6.87 4.57 -7.44
N LEU A 780 6.30 4.80 -8.61
CA LEU A 780 5.75 3.77 -9.48
C LEU A 780 5.76 4.30 -10.92
N VAL A 781 6.24 3.47 -11.82
CA VAL A 781 6.08 3.67 -13.26
C VAL A 781 5.22 2.52 -13.79
N THR A 782 4.11 2.84 -14.41
CA THR A 782 3.20 1.86 -14.99
C THR A 782 2.84 2.21 -16.43
N LYS A 783 2.48 1.21 -17.21
CA LYS A 783 1.96 1.40 -18.55
C LYS A 783 0.44 1.27 -18.50
N PRO A 784 -0.31 2.37 -18.56
CA PRO A 784 -1.74 2.32 -18.35
C PRO A 784 -2.49 1.60 -19.48
N ASN A 785 -2.03 1.73 -20.73
CA ASN A 785 -2.76 1.11 -21.84
C ASN A 785 -1.94 1.02 -23.11
N THR A 786 -1.93 -0.15 -23.77
CA THR A 786 -1.29 -0.37 -25.06
C THR A 786 -2.07 0.21 -26.25
N LEU A 787 -3.38 0.40 -26.10
CA LEU A 787 -4.26 0.90 -27.16
C LEU A 787 -3.98 2.35 -27.54
N VAL A 788 -3.61 3.17 -26.58
CA VAL A 788 -3.32 4.59 -26.79
C VAL A 788 -1.85 4.86 -27.08
N GLY A 789 -1.07 3.81 -27.31
CA GLY A 789 0.34 3.93 -27.66
C GLY A 789 1.27 3.75 -26.45
N GLN A 790 2.53 4.17 -26.62
CA GLN A 790 3.58 4.04 -25.62
C GLN A 790 3.48 5.15 -24.56
N ASN A 791 2.38 5.19 -23.82
CA ASN A 791 2.24 6.12 -22.73
C ASN A 791 2.63 5.44 -21.41
N PHE A 792 3.38 6.15 -20.58
CA PHE A 792 3.79 5.68 -19.25
C PHE A 792 3.27 6.66 -18.22
N ALA A 793 2.69 6.15 -17.14
CA ALA A 793 2.30 6.94 -15.99
C ALA A 793 3.40 6.85 -14.92
N VAL A 794 3.94 7.99 -14.53
CA VAL A 794 4.98 8.15 -13.52
C VAL A 794 4.36 8.80 -12.29
N PHE A 795 4.25 8.04 -11.22
CA PHE A 795 3.79 8.53 -9.93
C PHE A 795 5.00 8.99 -9.11
N ALA A 796 5.12 10.28 -8.92
CA ALA A 796 6.21 10.86 -8.15
C ALA A 796 5.93 10.89 -6.65
N MET A 797 6.98 10.95 -5.84
CA MET A 797 6.90 11.33 -4.43
C MET A 797 6.75 12.85 -4.30
N ALA A 798 6.26 13.30 -3.15
CA ALA A 798 6.17 14.73 -2.89
C ALA A 798 7.55 15.39 -2.89
N PRO A 799 7.70 16.61 -3.44
CA PRO A 799 8.93 17.37 -3.37
C PRO A 799 9.26 17.75 -1.92
N LYS A 800 10.37 18.42 -1.72
CA LYS A 800 10.67 19.03 -0.44
C LYS A 800 9.49 19.85 0.06
N THR A 801 9.10 19.61 1.31
CA THR A 801 8.06 20.37 2.01
C THR A 801 8.57 20.84 3.36
N GLN A 802 8.09 21.97 3.81
CA GLN A 802 8.45 22.53 5.11
C GLN A 802 7.26 23.24 5.74
N GLY A 803 7.28 23.36 7.06
CA GLY A 803 6.20 24.02 7.79
C GLY A 803 6.53 24.29 9.24
N PHE A 804 5.57 24.89 9.91
CA PHE A 804 5.62 25.20 11.33
C PHE A 804 4.42 24.56 12.01
N SER A 805 4.63 24.09 13.25
CA SER A 805 3.53 23.69 14.12
C SER A 805 3.61 24.39 15.48
N ILE A 806 2.44 24.58 16.08
CA ILE A 806 2.27 25.05 17.45
C ILE A 806 1.33 24.07 18.12
N LYS A 807 1.80 23.46 19.20
CA LYS A 807 1.04 22.54 20.04
C LYS A 807 0.93 23.07 21.45
N TYR A 808 -0.29 23.05 21.99
CA TYR A 808 -0.58 23.40 23.37
C TYR A 808 -1.15 22.22 24.11
N ASN A 809 -0.49 21.83 25.21
CA ASN A 809 -0.92 20.76 26.10
C ASN A 809 -1.55 21.36 27.37
N PHE A 810 -2.64 20.78 27.86
CA PHE A 810 -3.40 21.30 29.04
C PHE A 810 -3.97 20.18 29.87
#